data_70f84ef11a9120f64fce8382b87d1cc9
#
_entry.id   70f84ef11a9120f64fce8382b87d1cc9
#
_cell.length_a   1.000
_cell.length_b   1.000
_cell.length_c   1.000
_cell.angle_alpha   90.00
_cell.angle_beta   90.00
_cell.angle_gamma   90.00
#
_symmetry.space_group_name_H-M   'P 1'
#
loop_
_entity.id
_entity.type
_entity.pdbx_description
1 polymer ?
#
loop_
_entity_poly.entity_id
_entity_poly.type
_entity_poly.pdbx_seq_one_letter_code
_entity_poly.pdbx_strand_id
1 'polypeptide(L)'
;MKQLIHWSIHNRFLVLLATLLLTAWGLQSLRQTPLDAIPDLSDVQVIVRTSFPGQAPRVVEDQVTYPLSTALLAVPGAVTVRGYSLFGDSYVYVLFADGTDLYWARSRVLEYLSQVAGQLPAGATPRLGPDATGVGWVFSYALVDRSGQQDLAQLRSLQDWFLKLELQSVPGVAEVATVGGMVRQYQVVADPERLRTYGIPLGHLTQAIRAANEEVGGSVLELAEAEYMVRSRGYITSIADIETIPIDVGPDGTPILLRDLARVEIGPEMRRAVAELDGEGEVTGGIVVMRQGENALATIAAVKAKLEELKPGLPAGVEILTTYDRAPLILDAVSNLRDKLIEELIVVALVCLVFLFHLRSALVAVVSLPLGILVAFILMRYQGINANILSLGGIAIAIGAMVDAAVVMIENAHKHLERYRQAHGGAAPEGQAHWDLIARAAGEVGPALFFSLLIITLSFIPVFTLEAQEGRLFAPLAYTKTYAMAAAAGLAVTLVPVLMGYFIRGRIPAEEANPLNRLLMRLYRPLLRVVLAAPRTTLFLAVLLLASTLWPLQRLGTEFMPELDEGDLLYMPTSLPGLSAGKAQQLLQQTDRLIASVPEVARVFGKVGPAETATDPAPMTMIETSITLKPRDQWREGLTLDQLIAELDQRVRVPGLTNAWVMPIKTRIDMLATGIRTPVGVKIAGPDLAEIQRLGEEIER
;
A
#
# COMPACT_ATOMS: atom_id res chain seq x y z
N MET A 1 -4.51 -43.07 6.47
CA MET A 1 -3.08 -42.71 6.52
C MET A 1 -2.15 -43.85 6.17
N LYS A 2 -2.13 -45.00 6.88
CA LYS A 2 -1.23 -46.14 6.56
C LYS A 2 -1.39 -46.63 5.11
N GLN A 3 -2.61 -46.77 4.62
CA GLN A 3 -2.89 -47.17 3.27
C GLN A 3 -2.35 -46.15 2.22
N LEU A 4 -2.43 -44.85 2.52
CA LEU A 4 -1.89 -43.82 1.67
C LEU A 4 -0.36 -43.83 1.59
N ILE A 5 0.32 -44.06 2.72
CA ILE A 5 1.77 -44.25 2.78
C ILE A 5 2.20 -45.47 1.94
N HIS A 6 1.52 -46.61 2.10
CA HIS A 6 1.79 -47.81 1.31
C HIS A 6 1.52 -47.57 -0.20
N TRP A 7 0.42 -46.90 -0.53
CA TRP A 7 0.11 -46.54 -1.92
C TRP A 7 1.19 -45.63 -2.52
N SER A 8 1.64 -44.62 -1.78
CA SER A 8 2.68 -43.67 -2.22
C SER A 8 4.01 -44.37 -2.52
N ILE A 9 4.42 -45.27 -1.64
CA ILE A 9 5.65 -46.08 -1.81
C ILE A 9 5.53 -47.05 -2.99
N HIS A 10 4.34 -47.66 -3.21
CA HIS A 10 4.11 -48.53 -4.34
C HIS A 10 4.08 -47.79 -5.66
N ASN A 11 3.44 -46.60 -5.68
CA ASN A 11 3.30 -45.76 -6.85
C ASN A 11 4.33 -44.59 -6.86
N ARG A 12 5.56 -44.83 -6.41
CA ARG A 12 6.63 -43.83 -6.26
C ARG A 12 6.88 -42.98 -7.50
N PHE A 13 6.74 -43.55 -8.70
CA PHE A 13 6.88 -42.81 -9.96
C PHE A 13 5.79 -41.72 -10.10
N LEU A 14 4.54 -42.06 -9.80
CA LEU A 14 3.44 -41.09 -9.83
C LEU A 14 3.60 -40.00 -8.80
N VAL A 15 4.08 -40.34 -7.60
CA VAL A 15 4.35 -39.34 -6.55
C VAL A 15 5.45 -38.39 -6.97
N LEU A 16 6.56 -38.88 -7.54
CA LEU A 16 7.66 -38.05 -8.03
C LEU A 16 7.23 -37.20 -9.23
N LEU A 17 6.46 -37.74 -10.17
CA LEU A 17 5.92 -36.99 -11.29
C LEU A 17 4.98 -35.88 -10.83
N ALA A 18 4.04 -36.17 -9.92
CA ALA A 18 3.15 -35.18 -9.33
C ALA A 18 3.93 -34.09 -8.59
N THR A 19 4.98 -34.45 -7.86
CA THR A 19 5.88 -33.50 -7.18
C THR A 19 6.59 -32.60 -8.17
N LEU A 20 7.09 -33.13 -9.29
CA LEU A 20 7.75 -32.36 -10.33
C LEU A 20 6.78 -31.34 -10.98
N LEU A 21 5.57 -31.78 -11.31
CA LEU A 21 4.53 -30.91 -11.87
C LEU A 21 4.14 -29.80 -10.86
N LEU A 22 3.96 -30.17 -9.59
CA LEU A 22 3.66 -29.24 -8.52
C LEU A 22 4.80 -28.22 -8.31
N THR A 23 6.06 -28.66 -8.43
CA THR A 23 7.22 -27.77 -8.37
C THR A 23 7.22 -26.76 -9.52
N ALA A 24 6.99 -27.23 -10.75
CA ALA A 24 6.93 -26.35 -11.93
C ALA A 24 5.79 -25.32 -11.80
N TRP A 25 4.61 -25.79 -11.38
CA TRP A 25 3.45 -24.92 -11.14
C TRP A 25 3.71 -23.92 -10.00
N GLY A 26 4.31 -24.36 -8.89
CA GLY A 26 4.67 -23.51 -7.76
C GLY A 26 5.68 -22.44 -8.14
N LEU A 27 6.72 -22.77 -8.92
CA LEU A 27 7.70 -21.79 -9.41
C LEU A 27 7.05 -20.76 -10.36
N GLN A 28 6.11 -21.19 -11.20
CA GLN A 28 5.34 -20.26 -12.02
C GLN A 28 4.46 -19.34 -11.15
N SER A 29 3.79 -19.89 -10.14
CA SER A 29 2.95 -19.12 -9.21
C SER A 29 3.77 -18.13 -8.41
N LEU A 30 4.93 -18.52 -7.90
CA LEU A 30 5.88 -17.63 -7.20
C LEU A 30 6.27 -16.42 -8.06
N ARG A 31 6.55 -16.61 -9.34
CA ARG A 31 6.92 -15.52 -10.27
C ARG A 31 5.77 -14.57 -10.58
N GLN A 32 4.54 -15.03 -10.45
CA GLN A 32 3.32 -14.29 -10.81
C GLN A 32 2.56 -13.74 -9.60
N THR A 33 2.97 -14.09 -8.39
CA THR A 33 2.37 -13.53 -7.16
C THR A 33 2.78 -12.07 -7.03
N PRO A 34 1.82 -11.13 -6.87
CA PRO A 34 2.11 -9.72 -6.67
C PRO A 34 2.94 -9.51 -5.40
N LEU A 35 3.86 -8.55 -5.45
CA LEU A 35 4.73 -8.19 -4.34
C LEU A 35 4.35 -6.80 -3.82
N ASP A 36 4.19 -6.68 -2.50
CA ASP A 36 4.06 -5.40 -1.79
C ASP A 36 4.82 -5.45 -0.46
N ALA A 37 5.06 -4.31 0.17
CA ALA A 37 5.73 -4.25 1.48
C ALA A 37 4.80 -4.75 2.60
N ILE A 38 3.56 -4.26 2.62
CA ILE A 38 2.53 -4.56 3.63
C ILE A 38 1.21 -4.91 2.94
N PRO A 39 0.29 -5.65 3.61
CA PRO A 39 -1.04 -5.88 3.06
C PRO A 39 -1.83 -4.57 2.95
N ASP A 40 -2.78 -4.51 2.02
CA ASP A 40 -3.71 -3.39 1.94
C ASP A 40 -4.69 -3.44 3.12
N LEU A 41 -4.56 -2.48 4.03
CA LEU A 41 -5.42 -2.35 5.21
C LEU A 41 -6.61 -1.40 4.98
N SER A 42 -6.77 -0.87 3.77
CA SER A 42 -7.86 0.04 3.44
C SER A 42 -9.22 -0.64 3.54
N ASP A 43 -10.20 0.08 4.06
CA ASP A 43 -11.60 -0.32 3.94
C ASP A 43 -12.03 -0.34 2.47
N VAL A 44 -13.01 -1.17 2.12
CA VAL A 44 -13.68 -1.05 0.84
C VAL A 44 -14.46 0.27 0.86
N GLN A 45 -13.97 1.24 0.11
CA GLN A 45 -14.55 2.59 0.12
C GLN A 45 -14.72 3.15 -1.28
N VAL A 46 -15.76 3.97 -1.42
CA VAL A 46 -16.02 4.76 -2.62
C VAL A 46 -16.04 6.24 -2.23
N ILE A 47 -15.23 7.04 -2.92
CA ILE A 47 -15.12 8.46 -2.65
C ILE A 47 -15.91 9.23 -3.72
N VAL A 48 -16.76 10.15 -3.30
CA VAL A 48 -17.44 11.11 -4.17
C VAL A 48 -16.84 12.48 -3.90
N ARG A 49 -16.15 13.06 -4.88
CA ARG A 49 -15.69 14.44 -4.85
C ARG A 49 -16.66 15.32 -5.61
N THR A 50 -17.08 16.44 -5.02
CA THR A 50 -17.92 17.42 -5.67
C THR A 50 -17.25 18.77 -5.64
N SER A 51 -16.94 19.33 -6.81
CA SER A 51 -16.45 20.70 -6.91
C SER A 51 -17.63 21.67 -6.89
N PHE A 52 -17.54 22.71 -6.05
CA PHE A 52 -18.49 23.81 -5.94
C PHE A 52 -17.73 25.13 -5.75
N PRO A 53 -17.08 25.63 -6.82
CA PRO A 53 -16.10 26.71 -6.76
C PRO A 53 -16.63 27.99 -6.10
N GLY A 54 -15.75 28.66 -5.34
CA GLY A 54 -16.04 29.94 -4.71
C GLY A 54 -16.89 29.87 -3.43
N GLN A 55 -17.31 28.69 -2.99
CA GLN A 55 -18.20 28.54 -1.84
C GLN A 55 -17.43 28.28 -0.54
N ALA A 56 -17.87 28.93 0.54
CA ALA A 56 -17.32 28.71 1.87
C ALA A 56 -17.64 27.28 2.39
N PRO A 57 -16.81 26.70 3.26
CA PRO A 57 -17.00 25.32 3.76
C PRO A 57 -18.39 25.07 4.34
N ARG A 58 -18.97 26.04 5.04
CA ARG A 58 -20.32 25.91 5.59
C ARG A 58 -21.40 25.81 4.52
N VAL A 59 -21.27 26.56 3.42
CA VAL A 59 -22.19 26.49 2.28
C VAL A 59 -22.05 25.15 1.56
N VAL A 60 -20.79 24.69 1.39
CA VAL A 60 -20.50 23.36 0.82
C VAL A 60 -21.09 22.26 1.70
N GLU A 61 -20.98 22.37 3.03
CA GLU A 61 -21.56 21.44 3.98
C GLU A 61 -23.09 21.37 3.81
N ASP A 62 -23.77 22.52 3.94
CA ASP A 62 -25.21 22.59 3.97
C ASP A 62 -25.86 22.19 2.63
N GLN A 63 -25.26 22.56 1.49
CA GLN A 63 -25.87 22.40 0.18
C GLN A 63 -25.35 21.20 -0.63
N VAL A 64 -24.19 20.64 -0.27
CA VAL A 64 -23.56 19.57 -1.05
C VAL A 64 -23.21 18.36 -0.18
N THR A 65 -22.38 18.55 0.85
CA THR A 65 -21.85 17.42 1.64
C THR A 65 -22.97 16.73 2.43
N TYR A 66 -23.82 17.48 3.10
CA TYR A 66 -24.92 16.92 3.90
C TYR A 66 -25.97 16.19 3.05
N PRO A 67 -26.50 16.77 1.95
CA PRO A 67 -27.40 16.06 1.04
C PRO A 67 -26.81 14.78 0.46
N LEU A 68 -25.54 14.82 0.01
CA LEU A 68 -24.84 13.65 -0.51
C LEU A 68 -24.65 12.58 0.57
N SER A 69 -24.16 12.96 1.74
CA SER A 69 -23.91 12.02 2.85
C SER A 69 -25.20 11.33 3.28
N THR A 70 -26.31 12.06 3.37
CA THR A 70 -27.62 11.53 3.75
C THR A 70 -28.16 10.55 2.71
N ALA A 71 -28.07 10.90 1.43
CA ALA A 71 -28.52 10.04 0.34
C ALA A 71 -27.67 8.76 0.23
N LEU A 72 -26.35 8.89 0.35
CA LEU A 72 -25.41 7.77 0.22
C LEU A 72 -25.41 6.84 1.44
N LEU A 73 -25.92 7.27 2.59
CA LEU A 73 -26.11 6.40 3.76
C LEU A 73 -27.10 5.26 3.50
N ALA A 74 -28.01 5.46 2.55
CA ALA A 74 -28.99 4.45 2.14
C ALA A 74 -28.44 3.41 1.14
N VAL A 75 -27.21 3.54 0.70
CA VAL A 75 -26.59 2.59 -0.25
C VAL A 75 -26.47 1.21 0.40
N PRO A 76 -26.95 0.14 -0.24
CA PRO A 76 -26.85 -1.21 0.32
C PRO A 76 -25.38 -1.60 0.61
N GLY A 77 -25.14 -2.15 1.81
CA GLY A 77 -23.80 -2.55 2.25
C GLY A 77 -22.92 -1.42 2.77
N ALA A 78 -23.37 -0.16 2.72
CA ALA A 78 -22.69 0.95 3.38
C ALA A 78 -22.78 0.80 4.91
N VAL A 79 -21.63 0.86 5.57
CA VAL A 79 -21.52 0.80 7.04
C VAL A 79 -21.40 2.20 7.62
N THR A 80 -20.65 3.06 6.95
CA THR A 80 -20.39 4.44 7.41
C THR A 80 -20.25 5.38 6.23
N VAL A 81 -20.77 6.59 6.38
CA VAL A 81 -20.56 7.69 5.43
C VAL A 81 -19.92 8.85 6.18
N ARG A 82 -18.81 9.35 5.66
CA ARG A 82 -18.06 10.50 6.22
C ARG A 82 -17.95 11.60 5.17
N GLY A 83 -18.20 12.84 5.56
CA GLY A 83 -18.09 14.01 4.70
C GLY A 83 -17.02 14.98 5.18
N TYR A 84 -16.28 15.56 4.22
CA TYR A 84 -15.38 16.69 4.45
C TYR A 84 -15.82 17.85 3.56
N SER A 85 -16.01 19.02 4.18
CA SER A 85 -16.39 20.25 3.49
C SER A 85 -15.22 21.23 3.54
N LEU A 86 -14.64 21.48 2.39
CA LEU A 86 -13.55 22.41 2.20
C LEU A 86 -14.03 23.63 1.39
N PHE A 87 -13.19 24.64 1.25
CA PHE A 87 -13.49 25.78 0.39
C PHE A 87 -13.59 25.31 -1.07
N GLY A 88 -14.78 25.35 -1.64
CA GLY A 88 -15.06 24.98 -3.02
C GLY A 88 -15.08 23.49 -3.32
N ASP A 89 -14.87 22.60 -2.35
CA ASP A 89 -14.84 21.14 -2.55
C ASP A 89 -15.56 20.39 -1.41
N SER A 90 -16.29 19.34 -1.80
CA SER A 90 -16.87 18.34 -0.90
C SER A 90 -16.28 16.97 -1.21
N TYR A 91 -15.96 16.21 -0.16
CA TYR A 91 -15.51 14.82 -0.25
C TYR A 91 -16.42 13.96 0.61
N VAL A 92 -17.09 12.98 0.02
CA VAL A 92 -17.95 12.04 0.73
C VAL A 92 -17.38 10.63 0.55
N TYR A 93 -17.02 10.02 1.67
CA TYR A 93 -16.49 8.66 1.76
C TYR A 93 -17.61 7.72 2.16
N VAL A 94 -17.91 6.75 1.32
CA VAL A 94 -18.86 5.67 1.61
C VAL A 94 -18.04 4.42 1.88
N LEU A 95 -18.05 3.95 3.13
CA LEU A 95 -17.34 2.77 3.59
C LEU A 95 -18.30 1.58 3.59
N PHE A 96 -17.84 0.45 3.07
CA PHE A 96 -18.61 -0.78 2.93
C PHE A 96 -18.13 -1.86 3.90
N ALA A 97 -19.00 -2.84 4.15
CA ALA A 97 -18.65 -4.02 4.92
C ALA A 97 -17.51 -4.81 4.25
N ASP A 98 -16.71 -5.49 5.08
CA ASP A 98 -15.63 -6.35 4.60
C ASP A 98 -16.13 -7.41 3.61
N GLY A 99 -15.33 -7.69 2.58
CA GLY A 99 -15.68 -8.64 1.53
C GLY A 99 -16.63 -8.10 0.45
N THR A 100 -17.06 -6.82 0.53
CA THR A 100 -17.83 -6.19 -0.55
C THR A 100 -16.94 -6.01 -1.78
N ASP A 101 -17.44 -6.38 -2.97
CA ASP A 101 -16.75 -6.11 -4.23
C ASP A 101 -16.71 -4.61 -4.53
N LEU A 102 -15.53 -4.08 -4.79
CA LEU A 102 -15.32 -2.64 -5.01
C LEU A 102 -16.11 -2.12 -6.21
N TYR A 103 -16.13 -2.84 -7.32
CA TYR A 103 -16.81 -2.37 -8.54
C TYR A 103 -18.33 -2.45 -8.41
N TRP A 104 -18.84 -3.44 -7.67
CA TRP A 104 -20.24 -3.47 -7.28
C TRP A 104 -20.58 -2.26 -6.40
N ALA A 105 -19.78 -1.97 -5.36
CA ALA A 105 -19.97 -0.82 -4.49
C ALA A 105 -19.97 0.50 -5.28
N ARG A 106 -19.02 0.68 -6.20
CA ARG A 106 -18.94 1.85 -7.09
C ARG A 106 -20.20 1.99 -7.95
N SER A 107 -20.71 0.89 -8.49
CA SER A 107 -21.94 0.89 -9.29
C SER A 107 -23.15 1.31 -8.45
N ARG A 108 -23.26 0.84 -7.21
CA ARG A 108 -24.36 1.23 -6.30
C ARG A 108 -24.26 2.70 -5.92
N VAL A 109 -23.06 3.19 -5.56
CA VAL A 109 -22.86 4.62 -5.26
C VAL A 109 -23.22 5.49 -6.47
N LEU A 110 -22.86 5.10 -7.68
CA LEU A 110 -23.17 5.85 -8.90
C LEU A 110 -24.70 5.91 -9.15
N GLU A 111 -25.42 4.83 -8.88
CA GLU A 111 -26.88 4.79 -8.98
C GLU A 111 -27.54 5.80 -8.02
N TYR A 112 -27.16 5.81 -6.76
CA TYR A 112 -27.68 6.75 -5.77
C TYR A 112 -27.23 8.20 -6.05
N LEU A 113 -25.99 8.37 -6.52
CA LEU A 113 -25.47 9.67 -6.91
C LEU A 113 -26.29 10.27 -8.06
N SER A 114 -26.70 9.47 -9.05
CA SER A 114 -27.55 9.93 -10.15
C SER A 114 -28.91 10.43 -9.70
N GLN A 115 -29.47 9.87 -8.61
CA GLN A 115 -30.75 10.28 -8.06
C GLN A 115 -30.68 11.62 -7.32
N VAL A 116 -29.55 11.90 -6.64
CA VAL A 116 -29.40 13.11 -5.82
C VAL A 116 -28.76 14.26 -6.61
N ALA A 117 -28.06 13.98 -7.70
CA ALA A 117 -27.32 15.00 -8.48
C ALA A 117 -28.23 16.16 -8.95
N GLY A 118 -29.50 15.87 -9.32
CA GLY A 118 -30.44 16.89 -9.72
C GLY A 118 -30.97 17.79 -8.59
N GLN A 119 -30.69 17.45 -7.33
CA GLN A 119 -31.06 18.23 -6.15
C GLN A 119 -29.92 19.16 -5.68
N LEU A 120 -28.71 18.98 -6.22
CA LEU A 120 -27.57 19.82 -5.87
C LEU A 120 -27.67 21.20 -6.54
N PRO A 121 -27.06 22.23 -5.95
CA PRO A 121 -27.08 23.57 -6.52
C PRO A 121 -26.39 23.59 -7.89
N ALA A 122 -26.84 24.52 -8.74
CA ALA A 122 -26.18 24.77 -10.03
C ALA A 122 -24.71 25.11 -9.83
N GLY A 123 -23.83 24.43 -10.58
CA GLY A 123 -22.37 24.56 -10.46
C GLY A 123 -21.71 23.54 -9.55
N ALA A 124 -22.48 22.79 -8.74
CA ALA A 124 -21.93 21.63 -8.02
C ALA A 124 -21.83 20.41 -8.96
N THR A 125 -20.62 19.89 -9.16
CA THR A 125 -20.36 18.78 -10.10
C THR A 125 -19.80 17.56 -9.36
N PRO A 126 -20.64 16.60 -8.97
CA PRO A 126 -20.22 15.40 -8.28
C PRO A 126 -19.55 14.42 -9.27
N ARG A 127 -18.45 13.81 -8.82
CA ARG A 127 -17.70 12.77 -9.58
C ARG A 127 -17.26 11.66 -8.63
N LEU A 128 -17.24 10.43 -9.13
CA LEU A 128 -16.60 9.34 -8.40
C LEU A 128 -15.06 9.55 -8.43
N GLY A 129 -14.45 9.35 -7.28
CA GLY A 129 -13.00 9.23 -7.18
C GLY A 129 -12.46 7.99 -7.89
N PRO A 130 -11.13 7.81 -7.93
CA PRO A 130 -10.50 6.64 -8.52
C PRO A 130 -10.87 5.35 -7.79
N ASP A 131 -10.68 4.22 -8.42
CA ASP A 131 -10.75 2.88 -7.83
C ASP A 131 -9.49 2.56 -7.00
N ALA A 132 -9.15 3.47 -6.10
CA ALA A 132 -7.96 3.47 -5.28
C ALA A 132 -8.21 4.20 -3.96
N THR A 133 -7.27 4.02 -3.02
CA THR A 133 -7.23 4.74 -1.74
C THR A 133 -5.94 5.56 -1.62
N GLY A 134 -5.77 6.30 -0.53
CA GLY A 134 -4.52 7.01 -0.24
C GLY A 134 -3.29 6.10 -0.11
N VAL A 135 -3.47 4.82 0.22
CA VAL A 135 -2.38 3.83 0.24
C VAL A 135 -1.87 3.52 -1.18
N GLY A 136 -2.69 3.76 -2.20
CA GLY A 136 -2.30 3.59 -3.62
C GLY A 136 -1.30 4.62 -4.15
N TRP A 137 -0.87 5.60 -3.38
CA TRP A 137 0.18 6.54 -3.78
C TRP A 137 1.53 5.82 -3.78
N VAL A 138 1.95 5.31 -4.93
CA VAL A 138 3.12 4.44 -5.05
C VAL A 138 4.35 5.11 -5.63
N PHE A 139 4.16 6.22 -6.36
CA PHE A 139 5.23 6.94 -7.02
C PHE A 139 4.86 8.42 -7.18
N SER A 140 5.80 9.33 -6.96
CA SER A 140 5.63 10.75 -7.26
C SER A 140 6.88 11.37 -7.86
N TYR A 141 6.65 12.45 -8.63
CA TYR A 141 7.71 13.16 -9.33
C TYR A 141 7.42 14.65 -9.40
N ALA A 142 8.47 15.44 -9.59
CA ALA A 142 8.39 16.87 -9.85
C ALA A 142 8.99 17.19 -11.21
N LEU A 143 8.46 18.24 -11.85
CA LEU A 143 8.99 18.86 -13.06
C LEU A 143 9.83 20.08 -12.68
N VAL A 144 11.06 20.09 -13.12
CA VAL A 144 12.01 21.18 -12.87
C VAL A 144 12.54 21.69 -14.20
N ASP A 145 12.43 23.00 -14.44
CA ASP A 145 13.08 23.65 -15.58
C ASP A 145 14.45 24.19 -15.17
N ARG A 146 15.51 23.60 -15.71
CA ARG A 146 16.90 24.07 -15.51
C ARG A 146 17.30 25.17 -16.48
N SER A 147 16.50 25.38 -17.53
CA SER A 147 16.78 26.41 -18.53
C SER A 147 16.28 27.81 -18.15
N GLY A 148 15.33 27.92 -17.23
CA GLY A 148 14.63 29.13 -16.87
C GLY A 148 13.70 29.67 -17.99
N GLN A 149 13.37 28.84 -18.99
CA GLN A 149 12.51 29.22 -20.10
C GLN A 149 11.04 28.86 -19.87
N GLN A 150 10.76 27.96 -18.97
CA GLN A 150 9.41 27.49 -18.67
C GLN A 150 8.94 28.02 -17.30
N ASP A 151 7.82 28.72 -17.29
CA ASP A 151 7.17 29.13 -16.05
C ASP A 151 6.34 27.99 -15.41
N LEU A 152 5.85 28.21 -14.19
CA LEU A 152 5.03 27.24 -13.47
C LEU A 152 3.72 26.90 -14.19
N ALA A 153 3.18 27.81 -14.98
CA ALA A 153 1.95 27.58 -15.75
C ALA A 153 2.19 26.71 -16.98
N GLN A 154 3.36 26.87 -17.61
CA GLN A 154 3.79 26.02 -18.72
C GLN A 154 4.11 24.60 -18.24
N LEU A 155 4.85 24.46 -17.13
CA LEU A 155 5.13 23.17 -16.50
C LEU A 155 3.82 22.49 -16.06
N ARG A 156 2.86 23.25 -15.53
CA ARG A 156 1.54 22.74 -15.17
C ARG A 156 0.76 22.25 -16.38
N SER A 157 0.78 22.98 -17.46
CA SER A 157 0.14 22.57 -18.72
C SER A 157 0.77 21.30 -19.30
N LEU A 158 2.11 21.19 -19.24
CA LEU A 158 2.84 19.98 -19.63
C LEU A 158 2.44 18.77 -18.78
N GLN A 159 2.29 18.97 -17.47
CA GLN A 159 1.82 17.93 -16.56
C GLN A 159 0.39 17.49 -16.88
N ASP A 160 -0.55 18.42 -17.00
CA ASP A 160 -1.98 18.11 -17.11
C ASP A 160 -2.38 17.55 -18.47
N TRP A 161 -1.76 18.04 -19.56
CA TRP A 161 -2.18 17.75 -20.93
C TRP A 161 -1.25 16.78 -21.68
N PHE A 162 -0.09 16.44 -21.11
CA PHE A 162 0.83 15.48 -21.70
C PHE A 162 1.15 14.34 -20.74
N LEU A 163 1.89 14.59 -19.65
CA LEU A 163 2.37 13.52 -18.77
C LEU A 163 1.23 12.78 -18.08
N LYS A 164 0.25 13.49 -17.53
CA LYS A 164 -0.91 12.91 -16.84
C LYS A 164 -1.68 11.96 -17.75
N LEU A 165 -1.98 12.36 -18.99
CA LEU A 165 -2.75 11.56 -19.95
C LEU A 165 -1.99 10.29 -20.34
N GLU A 166 -0.71 10.41 -20.63
CA GLU A 166 0.15 9.30 -21.02
C GLU A 166 0.33 8.28 -19.89
N LEU A 167 0.58 8.76 -18.67
CA LEU A 167 0.77 7.90 -17.51
C LEU A 167 -0.52 7.23 -17.03
N GLN A 168 -1.70 7.85 -17.24
CA GLN A 168 -2.99 7.21 -16.95
C GLN A 168 -3.27 6.00 -17.85
N SER A 169 -2.62 5.90 -19.00
CA SER A 169 -2.74 4.74 -19.89
C SER A 169 -1.94 3.52 -19.42
N VAL A 170 -1.05 3.68 -18.44
CA VAL A 170 -0.21 2.59 -17.93
C VAL A 170 -1.08 1.59 -17.12
N PRO A 171 -0.97 0.29 -17.41
CA PRO A 171 -1.68 -0.73 -16.64
C PRO A 171 -1.42 -0.64 -15.13
N GLY A 172 -2.47 -0.77 -14.33
CA GLY A 172 -2.40 -0.68 -12.88
C GLY A 172 -2.51 0.75 -12.33
N VAL A 173 -2.44 1.79 -13.16
CA VAL A 173 -2.65 3.18 -12.74
C VAL A 173 -4.15 3.49 -12.70
N ALA A 174 -4.64 3.93 -11.55
CA ALA A 174 -6.01 4.42 -11.37
C ALA A 174 -6.13 5.89 -11.76
N GLU A 175 -5.18 6.70 -11.34
CA GLU A 175 -5.16 8.15 -11.54
C GLU A 175 -3.72 8.67 -11.48
N VAL A 176 -3.49 9.79 -12.15
CA VAL A 176 -2.30 10.63 -11.94
C VAL A 176 -2.77 11.97 -11.41
N ALA A 177 -2.55 12.22 -10.13
CA ALA A 177 -2.95 13.46 -9.47
C ALA A 177 -1.89 14.53 -9.66
N THR A 178 -2.28 15.68 -10.18
CA THR A 178 -1.37 16.82 -10.28
C THR A 178 -1.27 17.56 -8.96
N VAL A 179 -0.08 18.03 -8.61
CA VAL A 179 0.20 18.81 -7.39
C VAL A 179 1.05 20.05 -7.73
N GLY A 180 0.73 21.17 -7.11
CA GLY A 180 1.45 22.44 -7.34
C GLY A 180 1.24 23.07 -8.72
N GLY A 181 2.11 23.96 -9.07
CA GLY A 181 2.04 24.74 -10.32
C GLY A 181 0.93 25.77 -10.36
N MET A 182 0.71 26.36 -11.53
CA MET A 182 -0.32 27.37 -11.76
C MET A 182 -1.18 26.98 -12.96
N VAL A 183 -2.50 26.81 -12.73
CA VAL A 183 -3.44 26.60 -13.84
C VAL A 183 -3.60 27.91 -14.57
N ARG A 184 -3.30 27.92 -15.87
CA ARG A 184 -3.43 29.09 -16.75
C ARG A 184 -4.88 29.34 -17.11
N GLN A 185 -5.34 30.58 -16.96
CA GLN A 185 -6.67 31.00 -17.36
C GLN A 185 -6.67 32.38 -18.01
N TYR A 186 -7.64 32.65 -18.87
CA TYR A 186 -7.95 33.97 -19.35
C TYR A 186 -8.72 34.71 -18.24
N GLN A 187 -8.22 35.86 -17.84
CA GLN A 187 -8.83 36.73 -16.83
C GLN A 187 -9.40 37.97 -17.49
N VAL A 188 -10.69 38.17 -17.31
CA VAL A 188 -11.39 39.39 -17.73
C VAL A 188 -11.58 40.27 -16.51
N VAL A 189 -10.75 41.28 -16.36
CA VAL A 189 -10.78 42.22 -15.24
C VAL A 189 -11.68 43.38 -15.64
N ALA A 190 -12.94 43.33 -15.25
CA ALA A 190 -13.94 44.37 -15.55
C ALA A 190 -13.63 45.68 -14.82
N ASP A 191 -13.77 46.82 -15.49
CA ASP A 191 -13.62 48.14 -14.92
C ASP A 191 -15.00 48.66 -14.46
N PRO A 192 -15.26 48.79 -13.16
CA PRO A 192 -16.56 49.26 -12.67
C PRO A 192 -16.95 50.64 -13.13
N GLU A 193 -15.99 51.54 -13.30
CA GLU A 193 -16.27 52.93 -13.77
C GLU A 193 -16.68 52.95 -15.24
N ARG A 194 -16.00 52.16 -16.09
CA ARG A 194 -16.37 51.99 -17.48
C ARG A 194 -17.74 51.35 -17.64
N LEU A 195 -18.01 50.24 -16.90
CA LEU A 195 -19.30 49.60 -16.88
C LEU A 195 -20.42 50.58 -16.51
N ARG A 196 -20.20 51.45 -15.51
CA ARG A 196 -21.15 52.48 -15.11
C ARG A 196 -21.35 53.53 -16.18
N THR A 197 -20.26 53.98 -16.81
CA THR A 197 -20.28 55.00 -17.87
C THR A 197 -21.07 54.54 -19.08
N TYR A 198 -20.91 53.29 -19.47
CA TYR A 198 -21.65 52.70 -20.60
C TYR A 198 -23.03 52.12 -20.19
N GLY A 199 -23.36 52.12 -18.89
CA GLY A 199 -24.62 51.59 -18.38
C GLY A 199 -24.80 50.09 -18.50
N ILE A 200 -23.70 49.35 -18.56
CA ILE A 200 -23.69 47.88 -18.79
C ILE A 200 -23.58 47.13 -17.45
N PRO A 201 -24.57 46.32 -17.09
CA PRO A 201 -24.50 45.47 -15.90
C PRO A 201 -23.46 44.37 -16.07
N LEU A 202 -22.79 43.97 -14.94
CA LEU A 202 -21.81 42.90 -14.95
C LEU A 202 -22.41 41.56 -15.45
N GLY A 203 -23.70 41.31 -15.15
CA GLY A 203 -24.40 40.10 -15.64
C GLY A 203 -24.52 40.07 -17.18
N HIS A 204 -24.68 41.22 -17.83
CA HIS A 204 -24.69 41.32 -19.30
C HIS A 204 -23.32 40.98 -19.89
N LEU A 205 -22.23 41.52 -19.27
CA LEU A 205 -20.86 41.20 -19.65
C LEU A 205 -20.57 39.70 -19.58
N THR A 206 -20.92 39.06 -18.46
CA THR A 206 -20.68 37.61 -18.29
C THR A 206 -21.51 36.77 -19.26
N GLN A 207 -22.73 37.17 -19.59
CA GLN A 207 -23.57 36.48 -20.56
C GLN A 207 -23.02 36.60 -21.99
N ALA A 208 -22.56 37.79 -22.37
CA ALA A 208 -21.94 38.02 -23.69
C ALA A 208 -20.66 37.17 -23.86
N ILE A 209 -19.79 37.10 -22.83
CA ILE A 209 -18.59 36.27 -22.87
C ILE A 209 -18.94 34.79 -23.05
N ARG A 210 -19.96 34.28 -22.29
CA ARG A 210 -20.41 32.89 -22.44
C ARG A 210 -20.93 32.59 -23.84
N ALA A 211 -21.73 33.49 -24.41
CA ALA A 211 -22.31 33.33 -25.75
C ALA A 211 -21.27 33.42 -26.86
N ALA A 212 -20.16 34.09 -26.64
CA ALA A 212 -19.12 34.29 -27.67
C ALA A 212 -18.18 33.06 -27.83
N ASN A 213 -18.19 32.09 -26.90
CA ASN A 213 -17.31 30.91 -26.98
C ASN A 213 -18.10 29.66 -27.40
N GLU A 214 -18.75 29.74 -28.55
CA GLU A 214 -19.54 28.64 -29.10
C GLU A 214 -19.17 28.36 -30.56
N GLU A 215 -19.13 27.09 -30.93
CA GLU A 215 -19.00 26.63 -32.29
C GLU A 215 -20.25 25.82 -32.63
N VAL A 216 -20.96 26.24 -33.69
CA VAL A 216 -22.22 25.62 -34.08
C VAL A 216 -22.05 25.01 -35.48
N GLY A 217 -22.42 23.75 -35.62
CA GLY A 217 -22.59 23.13 -36.94
C GLY A 217 -23.82 23.75 -37.64
N GLY A 218 -23.66 24.20 -38.83
CA GLY A 218 -24.74 24.66 -39.68
C GLY A 218 -25.37 23.51 -40.44
N SER A 219 -25.61 23.70 -41.73
CA SER A 219 -26.13 22.69 -42.64
C SER A 219 -25.07 22.24 -43.63
N VAL A 220 -25.47 21.43 -44.55
CA VAL A 220 -24.68 21.04 -45.71
C VAL A 220 -25.12 21.89 -46.91
N LEU A 221 -24.16 22.37 -47.64
CA LEU A 221 -24.38 23.06 -48.92
C LEU A 221 -23.93 22.13 -50.05
N GLU A 222 -24.87 21.73 -50.89
CA GLU A 222 -24.58 20.95 -52.10
C GLU A 222 -24.26 21.92 -53.25
N LEU A 223 -23.08 21.86 -53.77
CA LEU A 223 -22.64 22.64 -54.95
C LEU A 223 -22.14 21.64 -56.01
N ALA A 224 -22.91 21.49 -57.07
CA ALA A 224 -22.67 20.53 -58.15
C ALA A 224 -22.56 19.09 -57.58
N GLU A 225 -21.41 18.44 -57.73
CA GLU A 225 -21.17 17.08 -57.24
C GLU A 225 -20.49 17.02 -55.89
N ALA A 226 -20.30 18.17 -55.21
CA ALA A 226 -19.60 18.27 -53.94
C ALA A 226 -20.51 18.75 -52.81
N GLU A 227 -20.36 18.14 -51.64
CA GLU A 227 -21.01 18.49 -50.38
C GLU A 227 -20.07 19.31 -49.51
N TYR A 228 -20.49 20.49 -49.07
CA TYR A 228 -19.73 21.36 -48.19
C TYR A 228 -20.42 21.48 -46.83
N MET A 229 -19.71 21.12 -45.79
CA MET A 229 -20.20 21.33 -44.43
C MET A 229 -20.02 22.78 -44.00
N VAL A 230 -21.10 23.39 -43.56
CA VAL A 230 -21.11 24.76 -43.05
C VAL A 230 -20.97 24.70 -41.53
N ARG A 231 -20.01 25.40 -40.97
CA ARG A 231 -19.87 25.58 -39.51
C ARG A 231 -19.56 27.04 -39.18
N SER A 232 -20.09 27.51 -38.07
CA SER A 232 -19.67 28.77 -37.47
C SER A 232 -18.45 28.49 -36.57
N ARG A 233 -17.36 29.22 -36.77
CA ARG A 233 -16.19 29.18 -35.90
C ARG A 233 -16.30 30.29 -34.88
N GLY A 234 -16.36 29.95 -33.59
CA GLY A 234 -16.49 30.90 -32.50
C GLY A 234 -15.67 30.57 -31.26
N TYR A 235 -14.85 29.51 -31.30
CA TYR A 235 -14.00 29.22 -30.14
C TYR A 235 -12.90 30.27 -29.99
N ILE A 236 -12.75 30.75 -28.77
CA ILE A 236 -11.72 31.69 -28.35
C ILE A 236 -10.36 30.98 -28.38
N THR A 237 -9.40 31.53 -29.09
CA THR A 237 -8.04 31.02 -29.24
C THR A 237 -6.96 31.99 -28.75
N SER A 238 -7.31 33.27 -28.61
CA SER A 238 -6.38 34.32 -28.22
C SER A 238 -7.04 35.37 -27.32
N ILE A 239 -6.23 36.22 -26.70
CA ILE A 239 -6.69 37.41 -25.97
C ILE A 239 -7.46 38.34 -26.92
N ALA A 240 -6.96 38.50 -28.13
CA ALA A 240 -7.60 39.38 -29.13
C ALA A 240 -9.04 38.94 -29.47
N ASP A 241 -9.31 37.62 -29.50
CA ASP A 241 -10.66 37.13 -29.72
C ASP A 241 -11.60 37.55 -28.59
N ILE A 242 -11.12 37.48 -27.34
CA ILE A 242 -11.89 37.93 -26.17
C ILE A 242 -12.10 39.45 -26.19
N GLU A 243 -11.07 40.21 -26.46
CA GLU A 243 -11.12 41.66 -26.48
C GLU A 243 -12.09 42.20 -27.51
N THR A 244 -12.31 41.49 -28.62
CA THR A 244 -13.21 41.87 -29.72
C THR A 244 -14.65 41.40 -29.57
N ILE A 245 -14.99 40.72 -28.47
CA ILE A 245 -16.38 40.29 -28.19
C ILE A 245 -17.29 41.54 -28.13
N PRO A 246 -18.34 41.62 -28.97
CA PRO A 246 -19.32 42.71 -28.89
C PRO A 246 -20.23 42.49 -27.66
N ILE A 247 -20.30 43.53 -26.82
CA ILE A 247 -21.10 43.48 -25.58
C ILE A 247 -22.43 44.18 -25.77
N ASP A 248 -22.41 45.36 -26.45
CA ASP A 248 -23.59 46.18 -26.71
C ASP A 248 -23.35 47.11 -27.90
N VAL A 249 -24.35 47.89 -28.24
CA VAL A 249 -24.26 48.90 -29.30
C VAL A 249 -24.55 50.27 -28.70
N GLY A 250 -23.64 51.20 -28.88
CA GLY A 250 -23.80 52.59 -28.44
C GLY A 250 -24.92 53.34 -29.17
N PRO A 251 -25.32 54.50 -28.65
CA PRO A 251 -26.39 55.31 -29.23
C PRO A 251 -26.15 55.75 -30.70
N ASP A 252 -24.90 55.80 -31.13
CA ASP A 252 -24.44 56.14 -32.46
C ASP A 252 -24.32 54.93 -33.40
N GLY A 253 -24.68 53.74 -32.94
CA GLY A 253 -24.57 52.49 -33.68
C GLY A 253 -23.17 51.85 -33.63
N THR A 254 -22.25 52.41 -32.87
CA THR A 254 -20.89 51.85 -32.70
C THR A 254 -20.92 50.66 -31.73
N PRO A 255 -20.34 49.51 -32.10
CA PRO A 255 -20.29 48.38 -31.15
C PRO A 255 -19.37 48.67 -29.96
N ILE A 256 -19.85 48.41 -28.76
CA ILE A 256 -19.07 48.46 -27.53
C ILE A 256 -18.43 47.09 -27.37
N LEU A 257 -17.11 47.04 -27.43
CA LEU A 257 -16.33 45.78 -27.32
C LEU A 257 -15.88 45.51 -25.89
N LEU A 258 -15.55 44.27 -25.59
CA LEU A 258 -15.08 43.88 -24.27
C LEU A 258 -13.86 44.70 -23.80
N ARG A 259 -12.90 44.98 -24.70
CA ARG A 259 -11.72 45.84 -24.42
C ARG A 259 -12.07 47.26 -23.95
N ASP A 260 -13.24 47.74 -24.28
CA ASP A 260 -13.70 49.08 -23.86
C ASP A 260 -14.16 49.07 -22.39
N LEU A 261 -14.51 47.90 -21.86
CA LEU A 261 -15.10 47.70 -20.54
C LEU A 261 -14.20 46.94 -19.56
N ALA A 262 -13.23 46.18 -20.06
CA ALA A 262 -12.40 45.30 -19.28
C ALA A 262 -10.97 45.19 -19.86
N ARG A 263 -10.04 44.78 -19.01
CA ARG A 263 -8.70 44.34 -19.43
C ARG A 263 -8.70 42.82 -19.48
N VAL A 264 -8.15 42.25 -20.55
CA VAL A 264 -7.99 40.82 -20.73
C VAL A 264 -6.53 40.45 -20.57
N GLU A 265 -6.24 39.50 -19.71
CA GLU A 265 -4.88 39.02 -19.46
C GLU A 265 -4.86 37.52 -19.21
N ILE A 266 -3.70 36.88 -19.36
CA ILE A 266 -3.47 35.50 -18.90
C ILE A 266 -2.97 35.60 -17.48
N GLY A 267 -3.62 34.88 -16.56
CA GLY A 267 -3.26 34.85 -15.15
C GLY A 267 -3.45 33.44 -14.55
N PRO A 268 -3.01 33.28 -13.31
CA PRO A 268 -3.22 32.00 -12.58
C PRO A 268 -4.66 31.88 -12.09
N GLU A 269 -5.18 30.66 -12.06
CA GLU A 269 -6.37 30.32 -11.26
C GLU A 269 -6.09 30.56 -9.77
N MET A 270 -7.15 30.69 -8.97
CA MET A 270 -7.02 30.81 -7.52
C MET A 270 -6.26 29.62 -6.95
N ARG A 271 -5.09 29.88 -6.37
CA ARG A 271 -4.20 28.84 -5.86
C ARG A 271 -4.71 28.24 -4.55
N ARG A 272 -4.96 26.94 -4.54
CA ARG A 272 -5.40 26.17 -3.38
C ARG A 272 -4.42 25.05 -3.00
N ALA A 273 -3.34 24.93 -3.77
CA ALA A 273 -2.26 23.98 -3.51
C ALA A 273 -0.91 24.58 -3.94
N VAL A 274 0.13 24.22 -3.24
CA VAL A 274 1.52 24.56 -3.54
C VAL A 274 2.37 23.31 -3.41
N ALA A 275 3.33 23.11 -4.32
CA ALA A 275 4.37 22.09 -4.15
C ALA A 275 5.74 22.75 -4.25
N GLU A 276 6.68 22.22 -3.49
CA GLU A 276 8.02 22.79 -3.33
C GLU A 276 9.06 21.65 -3.36
N LEU A 277 10.25 21.94 -3.86
CA LEU A 277 11.34 20.96 -3.97
C LEU A 277 12.63 21.50 -3.33
N ASP A 278 13.18 20.73 -2.38
CA ASP A 278 14.49 20.93 -1.73
C ASP A 278 14.69 22.32 -1.07
N GLY A 279 13.63 23.09 -0.83
CA GLY A 279 13.71 24.47 -0.34
C GLY A 279 14.16 25.46 -1.41
N GLU A 280 14.31 25.04 -2.66
CA GLU A 280 14.80 25.88 -3.77
C GLU A 280 13.69 26.68 -4.44
N GLY A 281 12.46 26.21 -4.43
CA GLY A 281 11.32 26.92 -5.00
C GLY A 281 10.15 26.03 -5.38
N GLU A 282 9.09 26.67 -5.88
CA GLU A 282 7.88 26.00 -6.29
C GLU A 282 8.09 25.15 -7.55
N VAL A 283 7.41 24.00 -7.55
CA VAL A 283 7.41 23.05 -8.66
C VAL A 283 5.98 22.61 -9.01
N THR A 284 5.86 21.96 -10.14
CA THR A 284 4.68 21.15 -10.51
C THR A 284 5.07 19.69 -10.47
N GLY A 285 4.20 18.84 -9.96
CA GLY A 285 4.47 17.41 -9.89
C GLY A 285 3.25 16.55 -10.18
N GLY A 286 3.50 15.26 -10.27
CA GLY A 286 2.49 14.23 -10.41
C GLY A 286 2.62 13.15 -9.35
N ILE A 287 1.49 12.70 -8.83
CA ILE A 287 1.38 11.58 -7.91
C ILE A 287 0.66 10.45 -8.63
N VAL A 288 1.31 9.33 -8.80
CA VAL A 288 0.73 8.13 -9.42
C VAL A 288 -0.01 7.33 -8.36
N VAL A 289 -1.31 7.18 -8.58
CA VAL A 289 -2.21 6.41 -7.70
C VAL A 289 -2.49 5.07 -8.36
N MET A 290 -2.08 4.00 -7.71
CA MET A 290 -2.28 2.62 -8.17
C MET A 290 -3.70 2.15 -7.84
N ARG A 291 -4.29 1.34 -8.72
CA ARG A 291 -5.57 0.66 -8.46
C ARG A 291 -5.46 -0.31 -7.30
N GLN A 292 -6.54 -0.44 -6.55
CA GLN A 292 -6.61 -1.41 -5.46
C GLN A 292 -6.44 -2.84 -5.99
N GLY A 293 -5.57 -3.61 -5.34
CA GLY A 293 -5.31 -5.01 -5.70
C GLY A 293 -4.27 -5.24 -6.80
N GLU A 294 -3.74 -4.18 -7.42
CA GLU A 294 -2.69 -4.29 -8.44
C GLU A 294 -1.29 -4.54 -7.85
N ASN A 295 -0.35 -4.90 -8.70
CA ASN A 295 1.04 -5.13 -8.31
C ASN A 295 1.84 -3.84 -8.29
N ALA A 296 2.18 -3.35 -7.09
CA ALA A 296 2.88 -2.08 -6.91
C ALA A 296 4.22 -2.02 -7.64
N LEU A 297 5.08 -3.05 -7.54
CA LEU A 297 6.37 -3.09 -8.24
C LEU A 297 6.22 -3.06 -9.75
N ALA A 298 5.28 -3.84 -10.30
CA ALA A 298 5.04 -3.90 -11.73
C ALA A 298 4.51 -2.55 -12.24
N THR A 299 3.57 -1.94 -11.54
CA THR A 299 3.01 -0.63 -11.88
C THR A 299 4.09 0.46 -11.83
N ILE A 300 4.91 0.52 -10.76
CA ILE A 300 6.00 1.49 -10.65
C ILE A 300 7.02 1.29 -11.78
N ALA A 301 7.39 0.05 -12.08
CA ALA A 301 8.34 -0.24 -13.17
C ALA A 301 7.79 0.19 -14.53
N ALA A 302 6.50 -0.06 -14.80
CA ALA A 302 5.85 0.38 -16.03
C ALA A 302 5.75 1.92 -16.13
N VAL A 303 5.43 2.60 -15.01
CA VAL A 303 5.41 4.07 -14.95
C VAL A 303 6.79 4.65 -15.22
N LYS A 304 7.85 4.11 -14.61
CA LYS A 304 9.23 4.56 -14.85
C LYS A 304 9.65 4.35 -16.31
N ALA A 305 9.33 3.20 -16.88
CA ALA A 305 9.62 2.92 -18.29
C ALA A 305 8.87 3.91 -19.21
N LYS A 306 7.60 4.21 -18.90
CA LYS A 306 6.81 5.19 -19.66
C LYS A 306 7.38 6.61 -19.52
N LEU A 307 7.82 7.01 -18.33
CA LEU A 307 8.48 8.31 -18.12
C LEU A 307 9.77 8.44 -18.95
N GLU A 308 10.58 7.36 -19.02
CA GLU A 308 11.78 7.36 -19.87
C GLU A 308 11.43 7.47 -21.37
N GLU A 309 10.35 6.80 -21.81
CA GLU A 309 9.84 6.94 -23.19
C GLU A 309 9.40 8.37 -23.52
N LEU A 310 8.81 9.08 -22.53
CA LEU A 310 8.27 10.42 -22.71
C LEU A 310 9.33 11.54 -22.63
N LYS A 311 10.49 11.29 -22.03
CA LYS A 311 11.57 12.28 -21.87
C LYS A 311 11.96 13.02 -23.16
N PRO A 312 12.09 12.37 -24.32
CA PRO A 312 12.42 13.07 -25.55
C PRO A 312 11.38 14.09 -26.04
N GLY A 313 10.13 13.96 -25.55
CA GLY A 313 9.02 14.88 -25.86
C GLY A 313 8.96 16.10 -24.93
N LEU A 314 9.82 16.19 -23.93
CA LEU A 314 9.86 17.32 -23.00
C LEU A 314 10.58 18.51 -23.64
N PRO A 315 10.19 19.75 -23.28
CA PRO A 315 10.95 20.93 -23.65
C PRO A 315 12.41 20.86 -23.16
N ALA A 316 13.33 21.45 -23.93
CA ALA A 316 14.74 21.47 -23.56
C ALA A 316 14.94 22.11 -22.17
N GLY A 317 15.68 21.42 -21.28
CA GLY A 317 15.95 21.87 -19.92
C GLY A 317 14.90 21.47 -18.89
N VAL A 318 13.80 20.87 -19.29
CA VAL A 318 12.80 20.32 -18.36
C VAL A 318 13.19 18.90 -17.97
N GLU A 319 13.31 18.67 -16.66
CA GLU A 319 13.68 17.39 -16.06
C GLU A 319 12.53 16.84 -15.21
N ILE A 320 12.38 15.51 -15.22
CA ILE A 320 11.50 14.79 -14.30
C ILE A 320 12.36 14.23 -13.16
N LEU A 321 12.11 14.68 -11.94
CA LEU A 321 12.80 14.24 -10.74
C LEU A 321 11.87 13.40 -9.88
N THR A 322 12.29 12.18 -9.55
CA THR A 322 11.54 11.33 -8.60
C THR A 322 11.59 11.95 -7.21
N THR A 323 10.42 12.10 -6.58
CA THR A 323 10.25 12.67 -5.24
C THR A 323 9.79 11.65 -4.20
N TYR A 324 9.18 10.56 -4.64
CA TYR A 324 8.83 9.41 -3.82
C TYR A 324 8.76 8.15 -4.70
N ASP A 325 9.30 7.05 -4.19
CA ASP A 325 9.32 5.77 -4.88
C ASP A 325 9.19 4.63 -3.86
N ARG A 326 8.07 3.93 -3.91
CA ARG A 326 7.79 2.80 -2.99
C ARG A 326 8.56 1.52 -3.35
N ALA A 327 9.13 1.42 -4.56
CA ALA A 327 9.79 0.20 -5.01
C ALA A 327 11.00 -0.22 -4.15
N PRO A 328 11.91 0.67 -3.70
CA PRO A 328 13.00 0.31 -2.80
C PRO A 328 12.51 -0.36 -1.52
N LEU A 329 11.51 0.21 -0.84
CA LEU A 329 10.94 -0.37 0.37
C LEU A 329 10.42 -1.79 0.15
N ILE A 330 9.69 -2.03 -0.96
CA ILE A 330 9.17 -3.36 -1.30
C ILE A 330 10.32 -4.33 -1.56
N LEU A 331 11.32 -3.91 -2.33
CA LEU A 331 12.47 -4.74 -2.65
C LEU A 331 13.30 -5.07 -1.42
N ASP A 332 13.53 -4.12 -0.53
CA ASP A 332 14.26 -4.32 0.72
C ASP A 332 13.50 -5.26 1.67
N ALA A 333 12.18 -5.08 1.81
CA ALA A 333 11.35 -5.96 2.59
C ALA A 333 11.41 -7.42 2.06
N VAL A 334 11.28 -7.60 0.75
CA VAL A 334 11.34 -8.93 0.11
C VAL A 334 12.74 -9.53 0.20
N SER A 335 13.81 -8.73 -0.02
CA SER A 335 15.18 -9.23 0.04
C SER A 335 15.58 -9.65 1.47
N ASN A 336 15.26 -8.83 2.47
CA ASN A 336 15.50 -9.15 3.88
C ASN A 336 14.83 -10.47 4.26
N LEU A 337 13.58 -10.63 3.84
CA LEU A 337 12.84 -11.84 4.18
C LEU A 337 13.33 -13.06 3.40
N ARG A 338 13.69 -12.92 2.12
CA ARG A 338 14.35 -13.98 1.34
C ARG A 338 15.64 -14.43 2.03
N ASP A 339 16.46 -13.49 2.48
CA ASP A 339 17.73 -13.79 3.12
C ASP A 339 17.51 -14.49 4.46
N LYS A 340 16.50 -14.09 5.24
CA LYS A 340 16.07 -14.79 6.46
C LYS A 340 15.54 -16.20 6.19
N LEU A 341 14.74 -16.40 5.15
CA LEU A 341 14.28 -17.72 4.75
C LEU A 341 15.44 -18.64 4.31
N ILE A 342 16.44 -18.10 3.61
CA ILE A 342 17.65 -18.85 3.24
C ILE A 342 18.47 -19.17 4.48
N GLU A 343 18.69 -18.21 5.38
CA GLU A 343 19.38 -18.41 6.66
C GLU A 343 18.70 -19.52 7.47
N GLU A 344 17.37 -19.46 7.62
CA GLU A 344 16.59 -20.48 8.32
C GLU A 344 16.73 -21.85 7.68
N LEU A 345 16.64 -21.94 6.35
CA LEU A 345 16.83 -23.17 5.61
C LEU A 345 18.24 -23.77 5.83
N ILE A 346 19.28 -22.92 5.83
CA ILE A 346 20.66 -23.34 6.08
C ILE A 346 20.82 -23.84 7.52
N VAL A 347 20.30 -23.10 8.51
CA VAL A 347 20.34 -23.50 9.93
C VAL A 347 19.63 -24.84 10.13
N VAL A 348 18.44 -24.99 9.57
CA VAL A 348 17.68 -26.25 9.63
C VAL A 348 18.46 -27.40 8.97
N ALA A 349 19.05 -27.17 7.80
CA ALA A 349 19.86 -28.17 7.11
C ALA A 349 21.08 -28.60 7.96
N LEU A 350 21.76 -27.62 8.58
CA LEU A 350 22.90 -27.89 9.48
C LEU A 350 22.48 -28.66 10.72
N VAL A 351 21.37 -28.25 11.37
CA VAL A 351 20.82 -28.96 12.54
C VAL A 351 20.45 -30.41 12.16
N CYS A 352 19.74 -30.60 11.05
CA CYS A 352 19.43 -31.93 10.56
C CYS A 352 20.68 -32.77 10.28
N LEU A 353 21.71 -32.19 9.68
CA LEU A 353 22.98 -32.86 9.39
C LEU A 353 23.70 -33.26 10.67
N VAL A 354 23.79 -32.36 11.65
CA VAL A 354 24.48 -32.60 12.93
C VAL A 354 23.77 -33.66 13.75
N PHE A 355 22.44 -33.64 13.83
CA PHE A 355 21.68 -34.60 14.67
C PHE A 355 21.48 -35.96 13.98
N LEU A 356 21.13 -35.98 12.69
CA LEU A 356 20.97 -37.23 11.94
C LEU A 356 22.31 -37.90 11.59
N PHE A 357 23.39 -37.14 11.58
CA PHE A 357 24.77 -37.57 11.26
C PHE A 357 24.86 -38.34 9.91
N HIS A 358 23.92 -38.09 9.00
CA HIS A 358 23.81 -38.73 7.69
C HIS A 358 23.29 -37.74 6.64
N LEU A 359 24.19 -37.29 5.74
CA LEU A 359 23.90 -36.24 4.75
C LEU A 359 22.69 -36.56 3.84
N ARG A 360 22.58 -37.82 3.38
CA ARG A 360 21.48 -38.23 2.50
C ARG A 360 20.11 -38.19 3.21
N SER A 361 20.08 -38.47 4.52
CA SER A 361 18.88 -38.37 5.32
C SER A 361 18.47 -36.91 5.55
N ALA A 362 19.45 -36.04 5.85
CA ALA A 362 19.18 -34.60 5.99
C ALA A 362 18.60 -34.01 4.70
N LEU A 363 19.06 -34.47 3.52
CA LEU A 363 18.53 -34.04 2.23
C LEU A 363 17.02 -34.30 2.06
N VAL A 364 16.49 -35.39 2.63
CA VAL A 364 15.04 -35.68 2.59
C VAL A 364 14.24 -34.62 3.30
N ALA A 365 14.69 -34.19 4.51
CA ALA A 365 14.04 -33.11 5.25
C ALA A 365 14.13 -31.76 4.51
N VAL A 366 15.32 -31.41 4.05
CA VAL A 366 15.59 -30.14 3.37
C VAL A 366 14.79 -29.98 2.05
N VAL A 367 14.69 -31.05 1.25
CA VAL A 367 13.96 -31.01 -0.04
C VAL A 367 12.45 -30.86 0.16
N SER A 368 11.89 -31.36 1.27
CA SER A 368 10.45 -31.24 1.52
C SER A 368 9.98 -29.81 1.82
N LEU A 369 10.86 -28.94 2.33
CA LEU A 369 10.52 -27.58 2.75
C LEU A 369 10.15 -26.66 1.58
N PRO A 370 11.00 -26.50 0.54
CA PRO A 370 10.65 -25.66 -0.60
C PRO A 370 9.34 -26.05 -1.28
N LEU A 371 9.01 -27.35 -1.25
CA LEU A 371 7.77 -27.85 -1.85
C LEU A 371 6.53 -27.40 -1.10
N GLY A 372 6.57 -27.43 0.23
CA GLY A 372 5.48 -26.89 1.05
C GLY A 372 5.26 -25.39 0.84
N ILE A 373 6.37 -24.65 0.70
CA ILE A 373 6.33 -23.21 0.38
C ILE A 373 5.72 -22.98 -1.01
N LEU A 374 6.12 -23.74 -2.01
CA LEU A 374 5.58 -23.62 -3.38
C LEU A 374 4.08 -23.91 -3.45
N VAL A 375 3.59 -24.87 -2.67
CA VAL A 375 2.13 -25.12 -2.55
C VAL A 375 1.42 -23.91 -1.95
N ALA A 376 1.98 -23.27 -0.92
CA ALA A 376 1.41 -22.05 -0.36
C ALA A 376 1.33 -20.93 -1.41
N PHE A 377 2.36 -20.72 -2.23
CA PHE A 377 2.32 -19.74 -3.34
C PHE A 377 1.29 -20.08 -4.42
N ILE A 378 1.06 -21.36 -4.73
CA ILE A 378 -0.03 -21.75 -5.64
C ILE A 378 -1.37 -21.27 -5.08
N LEU A 379 -1.66 -21.56 -3.82
CA LEU A 379 -2.93 -21.21 -3.19
C LEU A 379 -3.08 -19.69 -3.02
N MET A 380 -2.01 -18.99 -2.60
CA MET A 380 -1.98 -17.52 -2.52
C MET A 380 -2.40 -16.88 -3.84
N ARG A 381 -1.80 -17.34 -4.95
CA ARG A 381 -2.11 -16.82 -6.27
C ARG A 381 -3.59 -16.96 -6.64
N TYR A 382 -4.20 -18.15 -6.40
CA TYR A 382 -5.61 -18.39 -6.71
C TYR A 382 -6.57 -17.59 -5.82
N GLN A 383 -6.14 -17.22 -4.63
CA GLN A 383 -6.94 -16.41 -3.71
C GLN A 383 -6.65 -14.90 -3.81
N GLY A 384 -5.72 -14.49 -4.69
CA GLY A 384 -5.35 -13.08 -4.82
C GLY A 384 -4.57 -12.51 -3.63
N ILE A 385 -3.93 -13.38 -2.81
CA ILE A 385 -3.11 -12.94 -1.69
C ILE A 385 -1.74 -12.54 -2.21
N ASN A 386 -1.34 -11.28 -2.00
CA ASN A 386 -0.01 -10.80 -2.36
C ASN A 386 1.08 -11.28 -1.39
N ALA A 387 2.31 -11.36 -1.89
CA ALA A 387 3.48 -11.64 -1.07
C ALA A 387 3.94 -10.33 -0.41
N ASN A 388 3.83 -10.27 0.91
CA ASN A 388 4.19 -9.14 1.75
C ASN A 388 4.90 -9.65 3.03
N ILE A 389 5.38 -8.74 3.88
CA ILE A 389 6.09 -9.08 5.12
C ILE A 389 5.30 -10.10 5.97
N LEU A 390 3.98 -9.93 6.07
CA LEU A 390 3.15 -10.82 6.89
C LEU A 390 2.92 -12.19 6.26
N SER A 391 2.60 -12.24 4.96
CA SER A 391 2.39 -13.51 4.25
C SER A 391 3.67 -14.35 4.20
N LEU A 392 4.81 -13.71 3.95
CA LEU A 392 6.12 -14.38 3.94
C LEU A 392 6.58 -14.73 5.38
N GLY A 393 6.25 -13.90 6.38
CA GLY A 393 6.43 -14.20 7.79
C GLY A 393 5.65 -15.45 8.23
N GLY A 394 4.43 -15.63 7.71
CA GLY A 394 3.65 -16.86 7.91
C GLY A 394 4.34 -18.12 7.37
N ILE A 395 5.01 -18.01 6.21
CA ILE A 395 5.83 -19.08 5.64
C ILE A 395 7.03 -19.37 6.53
N ALA A 396 7.75 -18.36 7.00
CA ALA A 396 8.89 -18.53 7.91
C ALA A 396 8.49 -19.29 9.18
N ILE A 397 7.39 -18.90 9.83
CA ILE A 397 6.86 -19.61 10.99
C ILE A 397 6.51 -21.08 10.66
N ALA A 398 6.04 -21.37 9.45
CA ALA A 398 5.69 -22.72 9.04
C ALA A 398 6.93 -23.63 8.87
N ILE A 399 8.07 -23.10 8.40
CA ILE A 399 9.29 -23.88 8.10
C ILE A 399 9.74 -24.69 9.31
N GLY A 400 9.82 -24.07 10.49
CA GLY A 400 10.24 -24.74 11.71
C GLY A 400 9.37 -25.95 12.06
N ALA A 401 8.04 -25.83 11.95
CA ALA A 401 7.11 -26.91 12.21
C ALA A 401 7.06 -27.98 11.10
N MET A 402 7.31 -27.60 9.85
CA MET A 402 7.33 -28.52 8.70
C MET A 402 8.49 -29.50 8.76
N VAL A 403 9.67 -29.06 9.22
CA VAL A 403 10.89 -29.87 9.33
C VAL A 403 10.71 -31.00 10.32
N ASP A 404 10.05 -30.73 11.44
CA ASP A 404 9.91 -31.67 12.55
C ASP A 404 9.28 -33.00 12.11
N ALA A 405 8.23 -32.96 11.32
CA ALA A 405 7.59 -34.15 10.79
C ALA A 405 8.53 -35.02 9.91
N ALA A 406 9.35 -34.39 9.08
CA ALA A 406 10.30 -35.13 8.24
C ALA A 406 11.43 -35.73 9.10
N VAL A 407 11.96 -34.99 10.06
CA VAL A 407 13.04 -35.44 10.95
C VAL A 407 12.61 -36.64 11.78
N VAL A 408 11.44 -36.59 12.44
CA VAL A 408 10.91 -37.70 13.26
C VAL A 408 10.69 -38.96 12.40
N MET A 409 10.20 -38.79 11.17
CA MET A 409 9.99 -39.93 10.26
C MET A 409 11.31 -40.58 9.83
N ILE A 410 12.33 -39.77 9.53
CA ILE A 410 13.68 -40.21 9.19
C ILE A 410 14.33 -40.92 10.35
N GLU A 411 14.23 -40.37 11.56
CA GLU A 411 14.76 -40.97 12.78
C GLU A 411 14.15 -42.37 13.03
N ASN A 412 12.82 -42.49 12.89
CA ASN A 412 12.16 -43.79 13.05
C ASN A 412 12.63 -44.79 11.98
N ALA A 413 12.84 -44.35 10.74
CA ALA A 413 13.43 -45.19 9.70
C ALA A 413 14.87 -45.65 10.06
N HIS A 414 15.67 -44.77 10.62
CA HIS A 414 17.04 -45.12 11.10
C HIS A 414 16.97 -46.20 12.19
N LYS A 415 16.06 -46.06 13.17
CA LYS A 415 15.87 -47.07 14.24
C LYS A 415 15.42 -48.41 13.69
N HIS A 416 14.52 -48.47 12.72
CA HIS A 416 14.11 -49.70 12.05
C HIS A 416 15.24 -50.34 11.25
N LEU A 417 16.03 -49.56 10.54
CA LEU A 417 17.20 -50.03 9.77
C LEU A 417 18.30 -50.56 10.68
N GLU A 418 18.54 -49.91 11.80
CA GLU A 418 19.49 -50.35 12.81
C GLU A 418 19.08 -51.69 13.44
N ARG A 419 17.82 -51.81 13.87
CA ARG A 419 17.26 -53.10 14.42
C ARG A 419 17.35 -54.22 13.40
N TYR A 420 17.05 -53.93 12.12
CA TYR A 420 17.17 -54.95 11.06
C TYR A 420 18.61 -55.45 10.90
N ARG A 421 19.60 -54.57 10.92
CA ARG A 421 21.02 -54.92 10.86
C ARG A 421 21.48 -55.74 12.03
N GLN A 422 21.08 -55.36 13.24
CA GLN A 422 21.37 -56.14 14.46
C GLN A 422 20.81 -57.56 14.37
N ALA A 423 19.62 -57.75 13.83
CA ALA A 423 18.97 -59.04 13.66
C ALA A 423 19.58 -59.89 12.53
N HIS A 424 20.22 -59.27 11.51
CA HIS A 424 20.73 -59.98 10.34
C HIS A 424 22.29 -59.90 10.23
N GLY A 425 22.99 -59.88 11.34
CA GLY A 425 24.46 -59.93 11.36
C GLY A 425 25.18 -58.77 10.69
N GLY A 426 24.57 -57.59 10.65
CA GLY A 426 25.12 -56.36 10.04
C GLY A 426 24.75 -56.11 8.58
N ALA A 427 24.01 -57.03 7.94
CA ALA A 427 23.57 -56.87 6.55
C ALA A 427 22.49 -55.79 6.44
N ALA A 428 22.62 -54.91 5.41
CA ALA A 428 21.60 -53.94 5.10
C ALA A 428 20.46 -54.57 4.28
N PRO A 429 19.20 -54.14 4.48
CA PRO A 429 18.10 -54.62 3.64
C PRO A 429 18.27 -54.11 2.20
N GLU A 430 18.02 -54.97 1.20
CA GLU A 430 18.12 -54.66 -0.22
C GLU A 430 16.79 -54.89 -0.94
N GLY A 431 16.63 -54.25 -2.12
CA GLY A 431 15.47 -54.43 -2.97
C GLY A 431 14.13 -54.16 -2.31
N GLN A 432 13.19 -55.12 -2.38
CA GLN A 432 11.85 -54.96 -1.84
C GLN A 432 11.83 -54.94 -0.29
N ALA A 433 12.74 -55.67 0.37
CA ALA A 433 12.86 -55.70 1.82
C ALA A 433 13.16 -54.32 2.41
N HIS A 434 13.98 -53.50 1.70
CA HIS A 434 14.24 -52.12 2.11
C HIS A 434 12.97 -51.25 2.02
N TRP A 435 12.20 -51.34 0.92
CA TRP A 435 10.96 -50.60 0.77
C TRP A 435 9.89 -50.98 1.80
N ASP A 436 9.76 -52.26 2.08
CA ASP A 436 8.81 -52.78 3.11
C ASP A 436 9.18 -52.28 4.52
N LEU A 437 10.48 -52.17 4.81
CA LEU A 437 10.97 -51.64 6.08
C LEU A 437 10.68 -50.16 6.22
N ILE A 438 10.95 -49.36 5.15
CA ILE A 438 10.62 -47.95 5.12
C ILE A 438 9.09 -47.75 5.24
N ALA A 439 8.28 -48.57 4.57
CA ALA A 439 6.83 -48.48 4.63
C ALA A 439 6.31 -48.78 6.07
N ARG A 440 6.91 -49.73 6.75
CA ARG A 440 6.58 -50.04 8.18
C ARG A 440 6.98 -48.90 9.10
N ALA A 441 8.21 -48.36 8.96
CA ALA A 441 8.70 -47.25 9.76
C ALA A 441 7.85 -46.00 9.56
N ALA A 442 7.56 -45.64 8.31
CA ALA A 442 6.71 -44.50 7.99
C ALA A 442 5.25 -44.71 8.45
N GLY A 443 4.71 -45.96 8.32
CA GLY A 443 3.36 -46.29 8.76
C GLY A 443 3.15 -46.30 10.26
N GLU A 444 4.22 -46.39 11.05
CA GLU A 444 4.19 -46.36 12.53
C GLU A 444 3.96 -44.92 13.02
N VAL A 445 4.76 -43.95 12.56
CA VAL A 445 4.73 -42.58 13.07
C VAL A 445 3.93 -41.60 12.17
N GLY A 446 3.77 -41.94 10.88
CA GLY A 446 3.13 -41.06 9.89
C GLY A 446 1.72 -40.60 10.29
N PRO A 447 0.82 -41.45 10.78
CA PRO A 447 -0.50 -41.03 11.23
C PRO A 447 -0.44 -40.01 12.38
N ALA A 448 0.43 -40.21 13.37
CA ALA A 448 0.58 -39.29 14.49
C ALA A 448 1.12 -37.95 14.05
N LEU A 449 2.12 -37.92 13.15
CA LEU A 449 2.70 -36.70 12.59
C LEU A 449 1.69 -35.93 11.75
N PHE A 450 0.91 -36.63 10.90
CA PHE A 450 -0.14 -36.00 10.10
C PHE A 450 -1.16 -35.29 11.00
N PHE A 451 -1.66 -35.97 12.04
CA PHE A 451 -2.63 -35.37 12.96
C PHE A 451 -2.02 -34.26 13.80
N SER A 452 -0.74 -34.38 14.19
CA SER A 452 -0.02 -33.30 14.88
C SER A 452 0.05 -32.04 14.02
N LEU A 453 0.48 -32.15 12.75
CA LEU A 453 0.52 -31.03 11.82
C LEU A 453 -0.88 -30.47 11.54
N LEU A 454 -1.89 -31.33 11.44
CA LEU A 454 -3.28 -30.91 11.26
C LEU A 454 -3.78 -30.11 12.46
N ILE A 455 -3.48 -30.54 13.70
CA ILE A 455 -3.86 -29.80 14.91
C ILE A 455 -3.18 -28.44 14.94
N ILE A 456 -1.87 -28.37 14.62
CA ILE A 456 -1.15 -27.09 14.52
C ILE A 456 -1.76 -26.20 13.43
N THR A 457 -2.17 -26.75 12.30
CA THR A 457 -2.87 -26.03 11.23
C THR A 457 -4.20 -25.46 11.75
N LEU A 458 -5.02 -26.28 12.41
CA LEU A 458 -6.32 -25.88 12.96
C LEU A 458 -6.19 -24.89 14.12
N SER A 459 -5.07 -24.87 14.86
CA SER A 459 -4.86 -23.93 15.97
C SER A 459 -4.84 -22.46 15.53
N PHE A 460 -4.71 -22.19 14.22
CA PHE A 460 -4.75 -20.84 13.64
C PHE A 460 -6.15 -20.40 13.19
N ILE A 461 -7.16 -21.28 13.29
CA ILE A 461 -8.56 -20.91 12.96
C ILE A 461 -9.03 -19.64 13.68
N PRO A 462 -8.71 -19.38 14.97
CA PRO A 462 -9.14 -18.17 15.63
C PRO A 462 -8.64 -16.88 14.98
N VAL A 463 -7.52 -16.90 14.26
CA VAL A 463 -7.00 -15.72 13.54
C VAL A 463 -7.95 -15.31 12.38
N PHE A 464 -8.66 -16.28 11.79
CA PHE A 464 -9.65 -16.01 10.75
C PHE A 464 -10.96 -15.39 11.26
N THR A 465 -11.17 -15.32 12.58
CA THR A 465 -12.31 -14.61 13.17
C THR A 465 -12.01 -13.17 13.51
N LEU A 466 -10.79 -12.69 13.26
CA LEU A 466 -10.44 -11.29 13.37
C LEU A 466 -11.15 -10.49 12.26
N GLU A 467 -11.71 -9.37 12.64
CA GLU A 467 -12.49 -8.49 11.74
C GLU A 467 -11.75 -7.18 11.46
N ALA A 468 -12.23 -6.41 10.52
CA ALA A 468 -11.74 -5.09 10.15
C ALA A 468 -10.22 -5.09 9.87
N GLN A 469 -9.48 -4.12 10.37
CA GLN A 469 -8.05 -3.94 10.11
C GLN A 469 -7.18 -5.07 10.66
N GLU A 470 -7.51 -5.59 11.86
CA GLU A 470 -6.79 -6.72 12.44
C GLU A 470 -6.91 -7.96 11.57
N GLY A 471 -8.11 -8.24 11.06
CA GLY A 471 -8.36 -9.32 10.12
C GLY A 471 -7.52 -9.18 8.85
N ARG A 472 -7.52 -8.00 8.22
CA ARG A 472 -6.74 -7.73 6.99
C ARG A 472 -5.25 -7.80 7.22
N LEU A 473 -4.77 -7.35 8.38
CA LEU A 473 -3.35 -7.41 8.74
C LEU A 473 -2.87 -8.86 8.91
N PHE A 474 -3.59 -9.67 9.71
CA PHE A 474 -3.15 -11.00 10.09
C PHE A 474 -3.63 -12.14 9.18
N ALA A 475 -4.69 -11.93 8.37
CA ALA A 475 -5.19 -12.94 7.45
C ALA A 475 -4.13 -13.48 6.48
N PRO A 476 -3.30 -12.65 5.81
CA PRO A 476 -2.25 -13.15 4.93
C PRO A 476 -1.26 -14.08 5.64
N LEU A 477 -0.85 -13.76 6.88
CA LEU A 477 0.01 -14.59 7.70
C LEU A 477 -0.67 -15.93 8.04
N ALA A 478 -1.94 -15.88 8.47
CA ALA A 478 -2.70 -17.08 8.86
C ALA A 478 -2.93 -18.00 7.65
N TYR A 479 -3.29 -17.46 6.49
CA TYR A 479 -3.49 -18.23 5.26
C TYR A 479 -2.20 -18.90 4.82
N THR A 480 -1.10 -18.17 4.69
CA THR A 480 0.16 -18.70 4.17
C THR A 480 0.75 -19.76 5.08
N LYS A 481 0.72 -19.55 6.41
CA LYS A 481 1.12 -20.56 7.38
C LYS A 481 0.24 -21.80 7.28
N THR A 482 -1.08 -21.64 7.25
CA THR A 482 -2.05 -22.75 7.17
C THR A 482 -1.83 -23.58 5.91
N TYR A 483 -1.60 -22.94 4.74
CA TYR A 483 -1.35 -23.63 3.47
C TYR A 483 -0.02 -24.38 3.48
N ALA A 484 1.04 -23.76 3.95
CA ALA A 484 2.35 -24.40 4.06
C ALA A 484 2.29 -25.63 5.00
N MET A 485 1.61 -25.50 6.15
CA MET A 485 1.45 -26.58 7.11
C MET A 485 0.57 -27.73 6.59
N ALA A 486 -0.53 -27.42 5.92
CA ALA A 486 -1.39 -28.42 5.27
C ALA A 486 -0.65 -29.17 4.16
N ALA A 487 0.13 -28.43 3.35
CA ALA A 487 1.00 -29.03 2.34
C ALA A 487 2.04 -29.96 2.99
N ALA A 488 2.70 -29.52 4.05
CA ALA A 488 3.67 -30.33 4.79
C ALA A 488 3.05 -31.63 5.33
N ALA A 489 1.84 -31.56 5.90
CA ALA A 489 1.13 -32.74 6.38
C ALA A 489 0.84 -33.74 5.22
N GLY A 490 0.46 -33.23 4.05
CA GLY A 490 0.29 -34.05 2.85
C GLY A 490 1.60 -34.66 2.36
N LEU A 491 2.67 -33.85 2.26
CA LEU A 491 4.00 -34.30 1.83
C LEU A 491 4.62 -35.31 2.80
N ALA A 492 4.39 -35.16 4.10
CA ALA A 492 4.90 -36.09 5.10
C ALA A 492 4.38 -37.54 4.91
N VAL A 493 3.15 -37.71 4.43
CA VAL A 493 2.57 -39.04 4.20
C VAL A 493 2.68 -39.54 2.76
N THR A 494 3.10 -38.66 1.82
CA THR A 494 3.22 -39.01 0.41
C THR A 494 4.68 -38.99 -0.06
N LEU A 495 5.31 -37.84 -0.14
CA LEU A 495 6.64 -37.64 -0.71
C LEU A 495 7.75 -38.11 0.23
N VAL A 496 7.70 -37.72 1.52
CA VAL A 496 8.78 -38.04 2.48
C VAL A 496 9.08 -39.54 2.55
N PRO A 497 8.10 -40.46 2.66
CA PRO A 497 8.34 -41.89 2.62
C PRO A 497 9.02 -42.38 1.32
N VAL A 498 8.67 -41.78 0.18
CA VAL A 498 9.28 -42.11 -1.11
C VAL A 498 10.74 -41.65 -1.15
N LEU A 499 11.02 -40.42 -0.73
CA LEU A 499 12.39 -39.89 -0.67
C LEU A 499 13.25 -40.69 0.33
N MET A 500 12.69 -41.09 1.47
CA MET A 500 13.38 -41.95 2.44
C MET A 500 13.84 -43.25 1.77
N GLY A 501 12.99 -43.92 0.98
CA GLY A 501 13.31 -45.14 0.26
C GLY A 501 14.45 -45.01 -0.75
N TYR A 502 14.60 -43.82 -1.36
CA TYR A 502 15.69 -43.54 -2.30
C TYR A 502 16.98 -43.08 -1.60
N PHE A 503 16.88 -42.20 -0.60
CA PHE A 503 18.03 -41.51 -0.04
C PHE A 503 18.57 -42.17 1.23
N ILE A 504 17.76 -42.83 2.07
CA ILE A 504 18.22 -43.48 3.30
C ILE A 504 18.83 -44.84 2.94
N ARG A 505 20.02 -44.82 2.44
CA ARG A 505 20.82 -45.99 2.02
C ARG A 505 22.25 -45.88 2.51
N GLY A 506 22.92 -47.05 2.63
CA GLY A 506 24.32 -47.08 3.03
C GLY A 506 24.51 -47.32 4.54
N ARG A 507 25.68 -46.93 5.05
CA ARG A 507 26.03 -47.14 6.47
C ARG A 507 25.45 -45.97 7.26
N ILE A 508 24.40 -46.25 8.03
CA ILE A 508 23.78 -45.27 8.93
C ILE A 508 24.47 -45.42 10.29
N PRO A 509 25.06 -44.36 10.85
CA PRO A 509 25.66 -44.38 12.19
C PRO A 509 24.59 -44.68 13.26
N ALA A 510 24.95 -45.42 14.29
CA ALA A 510 24.09 -45.63 15.46
C ALA A 510 23.87 -44.28 16.18
N GLU A 511 22.71 -44.10 16.78
CA GLU A 511 22.34 -42.84 17.48
C GLU A 511 23.37 -42.47 18.56
N GLU A 512 23.93 -43.48 19.25
CA GLU A 512 24.99 -43.29 20.26
C GLU A 512 26.36 -42.97 19.70
N ALA A 513 26.58 -43.11 18.38
CA ALA A 513 27.84 -42.76 17.74
C ALA A 513 28.03 -41.24 17.61
N ASN A 514 26.94 -40.47 17.65
CA ASN A 514 26.99 -39.01 17.59
C ASN A 514 27.48 -38.44 18.95
N PRO A 515 28.65 -37.73 18.99
CA PRO A 515 29.18 -37.21 20.25
C PRO A 515 28.28 -36.15 20.89
N LEU A 516 27.55 -35.38 20.10
CA LEU A 516 26.62 -34.36 20.59
C LEU A 516 25.41 -35.03 21.27
N ASN A 517 24.79 -36.03 20.66
CA ASN A 517 23.69 -36.79 21.25
C ASN A 517 24.12 -37.45 22.56
N ARG A 518 25.34 -37.98 22.63
CA ARG A 518 25.90 -38.59 23.85
C ARG A 518 26.07 -37.56 24.97
N LEU A 519 26.55 -36.36 24.64
CA LEU A 519 26.67 -35.26 25.60
C LEU A 519 25.30 -34.82 26.11
N LEU A 520 24.36 -34.58 25.22
CA LEU A 520 22.98 -34.16 25.54
C LEU A 520 22.27 -35.21 26.41
N MET A 521 22.39 -36.50 26.07
CA MET A 521 21.83 -37.57 26.88
C MET A 521 22.46 -37.65 28.29
N ARG A 522 23.77 -37.39 28.41
CA ARG A 522 24.43 -37.34 29.74
C ARG A 522 23.89 -36.20 30.60
N LEU A 523 23.63 -35.06 30.02
CA LEU A 523 23.05 -33.88 30.72
C LEU A 523 21.56 -34.08 31.03
N TYR A 524 20.80 -34.66 30.14
CA TYR A 524 19.35 -34.82 30.26
C TYR A 524 18.95 -35.93 31.22
N ARG A 525 19.62 -37.08 31.21
CA ARG A 525 19.29 -38.24 32.08
C ARG A 525 19.23 -37.92 33.57
N PRO A 526 20.20 -37.21 34.19
CA PRO A 526 20.09 -36.85 35.60
C PRO A 526 18.95 -35.90 35.88
N LEU A 527 18.73 -34.89 34.98
CA LEU A 527 17.62 -33.93 35.10
C LEU A 527 16.27 -34.67 35.07
N LEU A 528 16.07 -35.58 34.12
CA LEU A 528 14.87 -36.38 34.00
C LEU A 528 14.63 -37.26 35.24
N ARG A 529 15.69 -37.85 35.82
CA ARG A 529 15.58 -38.62 37.04
C ARG A 529 15.10 -37.77 38.23
N VAL A 530 15.60 -36.56 38.37
CA VAL A 530 15.18 -35.61 39.43
C VAL A 530 13.71 -35.23 39.24
N VAL A 531 13.30 -34.89 38.01
CA VAL A 531 11.91 -34.55 37.67
C VAL A 531 10.96 -35.72 38.02
N LEU A 532 11.32 -36.94 37.62
CA LEU A 532 10.49 -38.12 37.85
C LEU A 532 10.52 -38.58 39.31
N ALA A 533 11.60 -38.36 40.06
CA ALA A 533 11.70 -38.67 41.46
C ALA A 533 10.87 -37.73 42.35
N ALA A 534 10.67 -36.48 41.94
CA ALA A 534 9.94 -35.47 42.70
C ALA A 534 8.84 -34.78 41.87
N PRO A 535 7.83 -35.48 41.34
CA PRO A 535 6.88 -34.91 40.38
C PRO A 535 6.01 -33.80 40.97
N ARG A 536 5.67 -33.89 42.28
CA ARG A 536 4.89 -32.83 42.94
C ARG A 536 5.68 -31.53 43.09
N THR A 537 6.96 -31.61 43.44
CA THR A 537 7.86 -30.45 43.53
C THR A 537 8.07 -29.82 42.16
N THR A 538 8.25 -30.63 41.11
CA THR A 538 8.38 -30.18 39.73
C THR A 538 7.14 -29.43 39.26
N LEU A 539 5.93 -29.98 39.53
CA LEU A 539 4.67 -29.30 39.22
C LEU A 539 4.52 -27.99 39.98
N PHE A 540 4.87 -27.98 41.26
CA PHE A 540 4.82 -26.76 42.06
C PHE A 540 5.75 -25.67 41.51
N LEU A 541 6.98 -26.05 41.18
CA LEU A 541 7.94 -25.11 40.56
C LEU A 541 7.47 -24.61 39.17
N ALA A 542 6.86 -25.50 38.37
CA ALA A 542 6.30 -25.10 37.07
C ALA A 542 5.14 -24.10 37.22
N VAL A 543 4.24 -24.32 38.19
CA VAL A 543 3.16 -23.39 38.50
C VAL A 543 3.70 -22.07 39.04
N LEU A 544 4.73 -22.11 39.91
CA LEU A 544 5.37 -20.89 40.42
C LEU A 544 6.07 -20.11 39.31
N LEU A 545 6.74 -20.80 38.39
CA LEU A 545 7.35 -20.16 37.21
C LEU A 545 6.27 -19.54 36.31
N LEU A 546 5.18 -20.27 36.06
CA LEU A 546 4.04 -19.73 35.30
C LEU A 546 3.43 -18.51 36.00
N ALA A 547 3.23 -18.58 37.33
CA ALA A 547 2.73 -17.44 38.09
C ALA A 547 3.67 -16.21 38.03
N SER A 548 4.99 -16.45 37.99
CA SER A 548 5.98 -15.36 37.87
C SER A 548 5.89 -14.61 36.54
N THR A 549 5.35 -15.22 35.49
CA THR A 549 5.16 -14.57 34.18
C THR A 549 4.07 -13.51 34.22
N LEU A 550 3.17 -13.50 35.19
CA LEU A 550 2.16 -12.48 35.38
C LEU A 550 2.76 -11.11 35.65
N TRP A 551 3.93 -11.05 36.31
CA TRP A 551 4.58 -9.81 36.63
C TRP A 551 5.14 -9.05 35.36
N PRO A 552 5.91 -9.68 34.45
CA PRO A 552 6.27 -9.03 33.19
C PRO A 552 5.06 -8.80 32.28
N LEU A 553 4.06 -9.71 32.28
CA LEU A 553 2.85 -9.56 31.45
C LEU A 553 2.08 -8.27 31.78
N GLN A 554 1.98 -7.89 33.06
CA GLN A 554 1.33 -6.65 33.48
C GLN A 554 2.10 -5.38 33.10
N ARG A 555 3.39 -5.51 32.74
CA ARG A 555 4.27 -4.40 32.34
C ARG A 555 4.48 -4.28 30.84
N LEU A 556 4.04 -5.25 30.08
CA LEU A 556 4.08 -5.20 28.63
C LEU A 556 3.01 -4.21 28.15
N GLY A 557 3.42 -3.25 27.33
CA GLY A 557 2.50 -2.43 26.56
C GLY A 557 1.83 -3.22 25.44
N THR A 558 0.78 -2.66 24.89
CA THR A 558 0.10 -3.19 23.69
C THR A 558 0.11 -2.15 22.60
N GLU A 559 0.43 -2.56 21.38
CA GLU A 559 0.33 -1.73 20.19
C GLU A 559 -0.29 -2.57 19.05
N PHE A 560 -0.98 -1.89 18.14
CA PHE A 560 -1.62 -2.55 17.01
C PHE A 560 -0.60 -3.00 15.96
N MET A 561 0.32 -2.11 15.62
CA MET A 561 1.37 -2.34 14.64
C MET A 561 2.64 -1.66 15.12
N PRO A 562 3.77 -2.39 15.20
CA PRO A 562 5.05 -1.77 15.55
C PRO A 562 5.45 -0.73 14.51
N GLU A 563 6.31 0.19 14.90
CA GLU A 563 6.87 1.18 13.98
C GLU A 563 7.62 0.47 12.85
N LEU A 564 7.22 0.79 11.63
CA LEU A 564 7.85 0.28 10.41
C LEU A 564 8.84 1.34 9.93
N ASP A 565 10.12 1.00 9.85
CA ASP A 565 11.11 1.83 9.16
C ASP A 565 10.92 1.69 7.65
N GLU A 566 10.35 2.73 7.04
CA GLU A 566 10.06 2.76 5.60
C GLU A 566 11.25 3.27 4.76
N GLY A 567 12.35 3.67 5.40
CA GLY A 567 13.52 4.26 4.74
C GLY A 567 13.38 5.74 4.41
N ASP A 568 12.17 6.24 4.31
CA ASP A 568 11.81 7.64 4.08
C ASP A 568 11.00 8.18 5.25
N LEU A 569 10.93 9.51 5.39
CA LEU A 569 10.13 10.18 6.40
C LEU A 569 9.05 11.05 5.77
N LEU A 570 7.98 11.28 6.52
CA LEU A 570 6.93 12.22 6.20
C LEU A 570 6.83 13.26 7.33
N TYR A 571 7.02 14.53 7.00
CA TYR A 571 6.84 15.63 7.93
C TYR A 571 5.46 16.24 7.75
N MET A 572 4.65 16.22 8.80
CA MET A 572 3.26 16.71 8.77
C MET A 572 2.99 17.62 10.00
N PRO A 573 3.48 18.85 10.00
CA PRO A 573 3.25 19.75 11.13
C PRO A 573 1.78 20.15 11.24
N THR A 574 1.36 20.52 12.43
CA THR A 574 0.10 21.22 12.67
C THR A 574 0.34 22.72 12.61
N SER A 575 -0.43 23.43 11.79
CA SER A 575 -0.41 24.89 11.71
C SER A 575 -1.68 25.50 12.31
N LEU A 576 -1.64 26.79 12.58
CA LEU A 576 -2.81 27.54 13.02
C LEU A 576 -3.91 27.55 11.96
N PRO A 577 -5.21 27.47 12.36
CA PRO A 577 -6.32 27.61 11.43
C PRO A 577 -6.31 28.95 10.69
N GLY A 578 -6.82 28.98 9.44
CA GLY A 578 -6.95 30.22 8.67
C GLY A 578 -5.65 30.71 8.02
N LEU A 579 -4.65 29.85 7.87
CA LEU A 579 -3.40 30.19 7.19
C LEU A 579 -3.65 30.62 5.73
N SER A 580 -3.11 31.77 5.31
CA SER A 580 -3.22 32.19 3.91
C SER A 580 -2.30 31.36 3.00
N ALA A 581 -2.66 31.23 1.71
CA ALA A 581 -1.88 30.47 0.74
C ALA A 581 -0.42 30.97 0.65
N GLY A 582 -0.20 32.29 0.63
CA GLY A 582 1.15 32.86 0.58
C GLY A 582 1.96 32.59 1.85
N LYS A 583 1.33 32.61 3.05
CA LYS A 583 2.03 32.27 4.28
C LYS A 583 2.32 30.78 4.36
N ALA A 584 1.40 29.93 3.94
CA ALA A 584 1.59 28.50 3.86
C ALA A 584 2.78 28.12 2.96
N GLN A 585 2.88 28.78 1.79
CA GLN A 585 4.01 28.65 0.87
C GLN A 585 5.34 29.05 1.51
N GLN A 586 5.37 30.21 2.18
CA GLN A 586 6.58 30.67 2.88
C GLN A 586 7.03 29.69 3.96
N LEU A 587 6.08 29.16 4.75
CA LEU A 587 6.37 28.19 5.80
C LEU A 587 6.88 26.88 5.18
N LEU A 588 6.23 26.39 4.13
CA LEU A 588 6.65 25.19 3.41
C LEU A 588 8.10 25.31 2.93
N GLN A 589 8.42 26.37 2.19
CA GLN A 589 9.78 26.59 1.69
C GLN A 589 10.81 26.73 2.82
N GLN A 590 10.45 27.39 3.93
CA GLN A 590 11.33 27.53 5.09
C GLN A 590 11.60 26.19 5.77
N THR A 591 10.57 25.39 6.02
CA THR A 591 10.71 24.06 6.63
C THR A 591 11.50 23.12 5.75
N ASP A 592 11.17 23.07 4.46
CA ASP A 592 11.82 22.18 3.50
C ASP A 592 13.31 22.51 3.33
N ARG A 593 13.68 23.79 3.33
CA ARG A 593 15.09 24.23 3.32
C ARG A 593 15.84 23.81 4.57
N LEU A 594 15.21 23.90 5.74
CA LEU A 594 15.81 23.46 7.00
C LEU A 594 16.03 21.94 7.01
N ILE A 595 15.04 21.18 6.52
CA ILE A 595 15.12 19.72 6.39
C ILE A 595 16.22 19.32 5.41
N ALA A 596 16.25 19.93 4.22
CA ALA A 596 17.24 19.66 3.17
C ALA A 596 18.70 19.96 3.63
N SER A 597 18.88 20.79 4.67
CA SER A 597 20.21 21.11 5.23
C SER A 597 20.85 19.95 6.02
N VAL A 598 20.11 18.87 6.30
CA VAL A 598 20.61 17.72 7.06
C VAL A 598 21.35 16.77 6.11
N PRO A 599 22.58 16.34 6.43
CA PRO A 599 23.42 15.57 5.49
C PRO A 599 22.82 14.24 5.02
N GLU A 600 22.02 13.58 5.85
CA GLU A 600 21.37 12.31 5.57
C GLU A 600 20.14 12.43 4.64
N VAL A 601 19.65 13.65 4.44
CA VAL A 601 18.54 13.92 3.53
C VAL A 601 19.05 13.95 2.10
N ALA A 602 18.41 13.19 1.23
CA ALA A 602 18.72 13.16 -0.21
C ALA A 602 17.83 14.12 -0.99
N ARG A 603 16.53 14.20 -0.62
CA ARG A 603 15.53 15.06 -1.27
C ARG A 603 14.40 15.41 -0.33
N VAL A 604 13.82 16.58 -0.55
CA VAL A 604 12.66 17.07 0.18
C VAL A 604 11.61 17.52 -0.83
N PHE A 605 10.42 16.96 -0.74
CA PHE A 605 9.29 17.36 -1.57
C PHE A 605 8.08 17.67 -0.70
N GLY A 606 7.79 18.94 -0.57
CA GLY A 606 6.71 19.44 0.23
C GLY A 606 5.48 19.85 -0.58
N LYS A 607 4.29 19.62 -0.01
CA LYS A 607 3.04 20.18 -0.52
C LYS A 607 2.21 20.80 0.59
N VAL A 608 1.41 21.80 0.21
CA VAL A 608 0.37 22.42 1.03
C VAL A 608 -0.94 22.37 0.25
N GLY A 609 -2.04 22.01 0.92
CA GLY A 609 -3.32 21.84 0.27
C GLY A 609 -3.46 20.55 -0.55
N PRO A 610 -4.60 20.35 -1.24
CA PRO A 610 -4.91 19.09 -1.89
C PRO A 610 -4.15 18.90 -3.20
N ALA A 611 -3.73 17.67 -3.49
CA ALA A 611 -3.48 17.24 -4.85
C ALA A 611 -4.82 17.12 -5.61
N GLU A 612 -4.78 17.14 -6.95
CA GLU A 612 -6.00 17.03 -7.76
C GLU A 612 -6.53 15.61 -7.85
N THR A 613 -6.91 15.07 -6.71
CA THR A 613 -7.50 13.73 -6.58
C THR A 613 -8.61 13.73 -5.52
N ALA A 614 -9.51 12.75 -5.60
CA ALA A 614 -10.48 12.51 -4.55
C ALA A 614 -9.89 11.82 -3.31
N THR A 615 -8.67 11.29 -3.42
CA THR A 615 -7.97 10.59 -2.31
C THR A 615 -7.23 11.53 -1.36
N ASP A 616 -7.24 12.85 -1.61
CA ASP A 616 -6.50 13.86 -0.83
C ASP A 616 -7.39 15.02 -0.38
N PRO A 617 -8.19 14.88 0.69
CA PRO A 617 -9.02 15.95 1.24
C PRO A 617 -8.21 16.91 2.13
N ALA A 618 -7.05 17.41 1.64
CA ALA A 618 -6.15 18.23 2.42
C ALA A 618 -6.56 19.71 2.43
N PRO A 619 -6.77 20.35 3.61
CA PRO A 619 -6.96 21.80 3.69
C PRO A 619 -5.63 22.54 3.49
N MET A 620 -5.71 23.86 3.24
CA MET A 620 -4.53 24.73 3.11
C MET A 620 -3.65 24.84 4.39
N THR A 621 -4.14 24.34 5.50
CA THR A 621 -3.38 24.25 6.77
C THR A 621 -2.59 22.97 6.90
N MET A 622 -2.77 22.02 5.97
CA MET A 622 -2.10 20.73 5.96
C MET A 622 -0.83 20.82 5.10
N ILE A 623 0.31 20.89 5.80
CA ILE A 623 1.64 20.74 5.20
C ILE A 623 1.99 19.25 5.22
N GLU A 624 2.49 18.75 4.12
CA GLU A 624 2.91 17.37 3.95
C GLU A 624 4.19 17.34 3.13
N THR A 625 5.31 16.99 3.77
CA THR A 625 6.63 16.96 3.15
C THR A 625 7.20 15.55 3.17
N SER A 626 7.36 14.95 2.00
CA SER A 626 8.07 13.68 1.82
C SER A 626 9.57 13.93 1.84
N ILE A 627 10.29 13.17 2.67
CA ILE A 627 11.73 13.30 2.88
C ILE A 627 12.37 11.98 2.48
N THR A 628 13.04 11.97 1.33
CA THR A 628 13.83 10.83 0.90
C THR A 628 15.18 10.87 1.59
N LEU A 629 15.52 9.80 2.30
CA LEU A 629 16.79 9.67 3.01
C LEU A 629 17.84 9.00 2.11
N LYS A 630 19.11 9.31 2.37
CA LYS A 630 20.24 8.61 1.75
C LYS A 630 20.33 7.17 2.26
N PRO A 631 20.93 6.24 1.50
CA PRO A 631 21.24 4.90 1.99
C PRO A 631 21.99 4.92 3.32
N ARG A 632 21.69 3.95 4.20
CA ARG A 632 22.24 3.90 5.58
C ARG A 632 23.76 3.89 5.66
N ASP A 633 24.42 3.35 4.65
CA ASP A 633 25.89 3.30 4.52
C ASP A 633 26.51 4.69 4.28
N GLN A 634 25.72 5.68 3.88
CA GLN A 634 26.14 7.07 3.69
C GLN A 634 25.81 7.97 4.89
N TRP A 635 25.22 7.41 5.94
CA TRP A 635 24.92 8.17 7.16
C TRP A 635 26.15 8.36 8.03
N ARG A 636 26.12 9.37 8.88
CA ARG A 636 27.13 9.56 9.94
C ARG A 636 27.22 8.30 10.81
N GLU A 637 28.44 7.92 11.16
CA GLU A 637 28.69 6.68 11.92
C GLU A 637 27.94 6.67 13.26
N GLY A 638 27.19 5.60 13.52
CA GLY A 638 26.42 5.40 14.76
C GLY A 638 25.13 6.19 14.87
N LEU A 639 24.72 6.96 13.85
CA LEU A 639 23.47 7.71 13.86
C LEU A 639 22.27 6.76 13.67
N THR A 640 21.33 6.78 14.61
CA THR A 640 20.05 6.05 14.51
C THR A 640 18.96 6.93 13.88
N LEU A 641 17.86 6.32 13.43
CA LEU A 641 16.71 7.05 12.88
C LEU A 641 16.10 7.99 13.93
N ASP A 642 15.95 7.52 15.17
CA ASP A 642 15.41 8.35 16.27
C ASP A 642 16.27 9.57 16.55
N GLN A 643 17.59 9.43 16.48
CA GLN A 643 18.51 10.54 16.64
C GLN A 643 18.43 11.51 15.46
N LEU A 644 18.26 11.01 14.25
CA LEU A 644 18.04 11.85 13.07
C LEU A 644 16.73 12.63 13.19
N ILE A 645 15.64 11.97 13.59
CA ILE A 645 14.34 12.62 13.83
C ILE A 645 14.47 13.70 14.92
N ALA A 646 15.19 13.41 16.02
CA ALA A 646 15.43 14.40 17.07
C ALA A 646 16.25 15.60 16.58
N GLU A 647 17.23 15.39 15.69
CA GLU A 647 18.01 16.48 15.07
C GLU A 647 17.13 17.31 14.13
N LEU A 648 16.32 16.67 13.29
CA LEU A 648 15.35 17.34 12.43
C LEU A 648 14.36 18.16 13.23
N ASP A 649 13.83 17.63 14.32
CA ASP A 649 12.90 18.33 15.22
C ASP A 649 13.52 19.57 15.87
N GLN A 650 14.80 19.49 16.22
CA GLN A 650 15.53 20.63 16.76
C GLN A 650 15.80 21.72 15.72
N ARG A 651 16.07 21.35 14.47
CA ARG A 651 16.34 22.29 13.37
C ARG A 651 15.09 22.98 12.87
N VAL A 652 13.98 22.24 12.77
CA VAL A 652 12.70 22.73 12.27
C VAL A 652 11.85 23.27 13.42
N ARG A 653 12.33 24.32 14.09
CA ARG A 653 11.55 25.02 15.12
C ARG A 653 11.01 26.33 14.57
N VAL A 654 9.80 26.26 14.00
CA VAL A 654 9.11 27.41 13.43
C VAL A 654 7.95 27.81 14.36
N PRO A 655 7.90 29.05 14.84
CA PRO A 655 6.80 29.51 15.70
C PRO A 655 5.44 29.34 15.03
N GLY A 656 4.48 28.75 15.75
CA GLY A 656 3.14 28.46 15.22
C GLY A 656 2.99 27.14 14.48
N LEU A 657 4.07 26.33 14.38
CA LEU A 657 4.00 24.95 13.91
C LEU A 657 4.31 23.97 15.04
N THR A 658 3.52 22.93 15.14
CA THR A 658 3.82 21.76 15.98
C THR A 658 4.27 20.63 15.07
N ASN A 659 5.51 20.18 15.23
CA ASN A 659 6.09 19.16 14.37
C ASN A 659 5.46 17.79 14.60
N ALA A 660 5.34 17.02 13.50
CA ALA A 660 5.04 15.59 13.53
C ALA A 660 5.89 14.91 12.45
N TRP A 661 6.73 13.98 12.89
CA TRP A 661 7.60 13.15 12.06
C TRP A 661 7.02 11.74 12.03
N VAL A 662 6.63 11.29 10.88
CA VAL A 662 5.85 10.06 10.70
C VAL A 662 6.36 9.29 9.48
N MET A 663 5.86 8.06 9.29
CA MET A 663 6.20 7.23 8.14
C MET A 663 5.16 7.39 7.04
N PRO A 664 5.56 7.48 5.75
CA PRO A 664 4.64 7.77 4.63
C PRO A 664 3.45 6.82 4.52
N ILE A 665 3.67 5.51 4.49
CA ILE A 665 2.60 4.51 4.28
C ILE A 665 1.78 4.34 5.56
N LYS A 666 2.46 4.18 6.70
CA LYS A 666 1.79 4.00 7.99
C LYS A 666 0.81 5.15 8.29
N THR A 667 1.23 6.38 8.05
CA THR A 667 0.37 7.56 8.29
C THR A 667 -0.86 7.55 7.38
N ARG A 668 -0.71 7.15 6.12
CA ARG A 668 -1.87 7.02 5.22
C ARG A 668 -2.85 5.95 5.69
N ILE A 669 -2.35 4.84 6.22
CA ILE A 669 -3.17 3.79 6.83
C ILE A 669 -3.90 4.34 8.06
N ASP A 670 -3.19 5.03 8.96
CA ASP A 670 -3.78 5.64 10.16
C ASP A 670 -4.87 6.66 9.77
N MET A 671 -4.60 7.54 8.80
CA MET A 671 -5.57 8.51 8.31
C MET A 671 -6.82 7.88 7.69
N LEU A 672 -6.69 6.77 6.97
CA LEU A 672 -7.83 6.05 6.43
C LEU A 672 -8.67 5.43 7.54
N ALA A 673 -8.02 4.86 8.56
CA ALA A 673 -8.65 4.19 9.68
C ALA A 673 -9.33 5.16 10.65
N THR A 674 -8.56 6.12 11.16
CA THR A 674 -8.98 7.02 12.23
C THR A 674 -9.53 8.35 11.71
N GLY A 675 -9.19 8.74 10.49
CA GLY A 675 -9.45 10.07 9.91
C GLY A 675 -8.52 11.15 10.43
N ILE A 676 -7.47 10.78 11.19
CA ILE A 676 -6.41 11.65 11.71
C ILE A 676 -5.05 10.98 11.44
N ARG A 677 -3.97 11.75 11.52
CA ARG A 677 -2.60 11.27 11.20
C ARG A 677 -1.92 10.48 12.32
N THR A 678 -2.64 10.18 13.39
CA THR A 678 -2.13 9.42 14.54
C THR A 678 -2.99 8.19 14.79
N PRO A 679 -2.43 7.08 15.31
CA PRO A 679 -3.20 5.86 15.57
C PRO A 679 -4.23 6.03 16.69
N VAL A 680 -4.04 7.02 17.57
CA VAL A 680 -4.93 7.33 18.69
C VAL A 680 -5.36 8.80 18.63
N GLY A 681 -6.65 9.05 18.76
CA GLY A 681 -7.20 10.40 18.81
C GLY A 681 -8.58 10.45 19.44
N VAL A 682 -8.92 11.62 19.94
CA VAL A 682 -10.25 11.90 20.51
C VAL A 682 -11.03 12.72 19.49
N LYS A 683 -12.19 12.21 19.06
CA LYS A 683 -13.10 12.91 18.16
C LYS A 683 -14.23 13.56 18.97
N ILE A 684 -14.33 14.88 18.88
CA ILE A 684 -15.38 15.66 19.54
C ILE A 684 -16.38 16.06 18.47
N ALA A 685 -17.65 15.73 18.65
CA ALA A 685 -18.72 16.08 17.73
C ALA A 685 -19.76 16.96 18.41
N GLY A 686 -20.28 17.94 17.66
CA GLY A 686 -21.33 18.85 18.15
C GLY A 686 -21.78 19.82 17.06
N PRO A 687 -22.88 20.54 17.27
CA PRO A 687 -23.39 21.48 16.29
C PRO A 687 -22.66 22.85 16.29
N ASP A 688 -21.92 23.17 17.34
CA ASP A 688 -21.25 24.46 17.51
C ASP A 688 -19.72 24.28 17.52
N LEU A 689 -19.06 24.86 16.52
CA LEU A 689 -17.59 24.76 16.36
C LEU A 689 -16.82 25.44 17.50
N ALA A 690 -17.33 26.54 18.06
CA ALA A 690 -16.66 27.23 19.16
C ALA A 690 -16.69 26.37 20.43
N GLU A 691 -17.81 25.70 20.71
CA GLU A 691 -17.91 24.77 21.83
C GLU A 691 -17.04 23.53 21.64
N ILE A 692 -16.98 22.98 20.42
CA ILE A 692 -16.08 21.87 20.07
C ILE A 692 -14.62 22.26 20.33
N GLN A 693 -14.22 23.46 19.89
CA GLN A 693 -12.86 23.98 20.10
C GLN A 693 -12.55 24.10 21.59
N ARG A 694 -13.45 24.69 22.38
CA ARG A 694 -13.30 24.85 23.84
C ARG A 694 -13.13 23.50 24.54
N LEU A 695 -13.96 22.52 24.19
CA LEU A 695 -13.87 21.16 24.72
C LEU A 695 -12.55 20.46 24.29
N GLY A 696 -12.10 20.70 23.06
CA GLY A 696 -10.81 20.20 22.59
C GLY A 696 -9.65 20.70 23.43
N GLU A 697 -9.60 21.98 23.73
CA GLU A 697 -8.59 22.59 24.57
C GLU A 697 -8.65 22.10 26.04
N GLU A 698 -9.82 21.78 26.55
CA GLU A 698 -9.98 21.18 27.88
C GLU A 698 -9.51 19.72 27.95
N ILE A 699 -9.69 18.94 26.87
CA ILE A 699 -9.25 17.55 26.80
C ILE A 699 -7.72 17.46 26.60
N GLU A 700 -7.14 18.43 25.89
CA GLU A 700 -5.68 18.50 25.67
C GLU A 700 -4.91 18.79 26.97
N ARG A 701 -5.50 19.50 27.91
CA ARG A 701 -4.92 19.83 29.24
C ARG A 701 -4.97 18.65 30.20
#